data_732e6b21fccf3b89f5b5d4999ebe46b0
#
_entry.id   732e6b21fccf3b89f5b5d4999ebe46b0
#
_cell.length_a   1.000
_cell.length_b   1.000
_cell.length_c   1.000
_cell.angle_alpha   90.00
_cell.angle_beta   90.00
_cell.angle_gamma   90.00
#
_symmetry.space_group_name_H-M   'P 1'
#
loop_
_entity.id
_entity.type
_entity.pdbx_description
1 polymer ?
#
loop_
_entity_poly.entity_id
_entity_poly.type
_entity_poly.pdbx_seq_one_letter_code
_entity_poly.pdbx_strand_id
1 'polypeptide(L)'
;MTDKVSTIIEGLNEEQKKAVSCIEGPVLIVAGAGSGKTRVLTSRIAYILAQGVDPSRVLALTFTKKAAGEMKERIGNMVGYKAARQLVMGTFHSVFIRFLREYAESLGYPANFTIYDTSDSQSAIKACIKELSLDDKVYKPKEVLSRISMAKNNLVTVNGYRNNRELLTADLHSKRPRLIDIYELYQKKMKQSGVMDFDDILLNMNYLFKDNREALVAISDRFSYIMVDEYQDTNRSQYLILKKLAQFHHNICVVGDDSQSIYAFRGAKIENILNFKKDYPECRLFRLERNYRSTRIIVEAANSLIAHNDGRIPKNCYSEGDEGEKIRILHSYSETEEAVSVVGEIMSRVRSDHAQYQDFAILYRTNAQSRAIEEQLRRRNIPYMIYSGNSFFERAEIKDMMAYFKLCVNPYDDESFKRTVNKPARGIGSTTLQALELMARERQLPLFRAGFEVPKVKPFCEMIEKLAMLVKTTDAYELAKRIADDSGLYAFFKSDTSVEGQSRTSNIEELVDSVAVFVEERRTEAESSGEVDTETLTFTLDDYLENVALLSNADTREDDESANNKVSLMTVHSAKGLEYPYVLITGLEENLFPSLTMLSSRQDVEEERRLFYVAVTRAQKAVTLSYSSSRMRNGKHENNSPSRFIKEIDSRYLENPLSEDEFEPVESGWGGFGGFGGFSERSYGKSSRPRSEARSFGTRTQSKQETPVHVVRKPNTAALPADPDFKAVPMTELYAGERVVHNRFGAGLIKSISGGYPDLKAVIDFDEHGEKLLLLRYAKLRPE
;
A
#
# COMPACT_ATOMS: atom_id res chain seq x y z
N MET A 1 30.00 -11.85 32.47
CA MET A 1 29.87 -11.42 31.04
C MET A 1 29.86 -12.61 30.09
N THR A 2 30.78 -13.57 30.23
CA THR A 2 30.88 -14.77 29.37
C THR A 2 29.59 -15.59 29.29
N ASP A 3 28.86 -15.80 30.40
CA ASP A 3 27.62 -16.61 30.41
C ASP A 3 26.46 -15.97 29.58
N LYS A 4 26.28 -14.64 29.67
CA LYS A 4 25.22 -13.96 28.92
C LYS A 4 25.48 -13.97 27.41
N VAL A 5 26.73 -13.79 26.99
CA VAL A 5 27.13 -13.85 25.57
C VAL A 5 26.90 -15.24 25.01
N SER A 6 27.26 -16.29 25.76
CA SER A 6 27.03 -17.68 25.35
C SER A 6 25.54 -17.97 25.13
N THR A 7 24.67 -17.53 26.06
CA THR A 7 23.23 -17.74 25.97
C THR A 7 22.59 -17.03 24.76
N ILE A 8 23.06 -15.82 24.40
CA ILE A 8 22.56 -15.08 23.23
C ILE A 8 22.85 -15.80 21.92
N ILE A 9 24.04 -16.46 21.83
CA ILE A 9 24.49 -17.13 20.63
C ILE A 9 23.97 -18.58 20.57
N GLU A 10 23.62 -19.15 21.71
CA GLU A 10 23.08 -20.49 21.81
C GLU A 10 21.77 -20.63 21.00
N GLY A 11 21.68 -21.68 20.20
CA GLY A 11 20.53 -21.92 19.32
C GLY A 11 20.53 -21.14 18.01
N LEU A 12 21.57 -20.34 17.70
CA LEU A 12 21.80 -19.79 16.36
C LEU A 12 22.63 -20.79 15.52
N ASN A 13 22.35 -20.86 14.23
CA ASN A 13 23.21 -21.60 13.30
C ASN A 13 24.54 -20.83 13.04
N GLU A 14 25.50 -21.47 12.38
CA GLU A 14 26.84 -20.90 12.20
C GLU A 14 26.84 -19.59 11.40
N GLU A 15 25.99 -19.45 10.37
CA GLU A 15 25.92 -18.21 9.60
C GLU A 15 25.25 -17.09 10.42
N GLN A 16 24.23 -17.43 11.20
CA GLN A 16 23.61 -16.49 12.12
C GLN A 16 24.59 -16.04 13.22
N LYS A 17 25.39 -16.95 13.80
CA LYS A 17 26.44 -16.63 14.78
C LYS A 17 27.47 -15.66 14.22
N LYS A 18 27.98 -15.92 12.99
CA LYS A 18 28.91 -15.04 12.31
C LYS A 18 28.32 -13.64 12.10
N ALA A 19 27.06 -13.57 11.66
CA ALA A 19 26.37 -12.29 11.45
C ALA A 19 26.15 -11.54 12.77
N VAL A 20 25.82 -12.21 13.87
CA VAL A 20 25.62 -11.61 15.20
C VAL A 20 26.91 -11.10 15.80
N SER A 21 28.00 -11.84 15.71
CA SER A 21 29.29 -11.50 16.34
C SER A 21 30.10 -10.44 15.57
N CYS A 22 29.78 -10.19 14.28
CA CYS A 22 30.47 -9.21 13.46
C CYS A 22 29.91 -7.80 13.73
N ILE A 23 30.29 -7.14 14.83
CA ILE A 23 29.66 -5.89 15.29
C ILE A 23 30.19 -4.63 14.62
N GLU A 24 31.46 -4.60 14.21
CA GLU A 24 32.12 -3.42 13.66
C GLU A 24 32.02 -3.32 12.13
N GLY A 25 31.87 -2.09 11.64
CA GLY A 25 31.78 -1.75 10.21
C GLY A 25 30.41 -2.03 9.58
N PRO A 26 30.26 -1.73 8.28
CA PRO A 26 29.00 -1.94 7.59
C PRO A 26 28.75 -3.42 7.33
N VAL A 27 27.54 -3.86 7.63
CA VAL A 27 27.08 -5.25 7.50
C VAL A 27 25.79 -5.31 6.70
N LEU A 28 25.76 -6.16 5.68
CA LEU A 28 24.56 -6.52 4.93
C LEU A 28 24.21 -7.97 5.21
N ILE A 29 23.01 -8.20 5.77
CA ILE A 29 22.47 -9.53 5.99
C ILE A 29 21.32 -9.75 4.98
N VAL A 30 21.60 -10.57 3.97
CA VAL A 30 20.59 -11.00 2.98
C VAL A 30 19.97 -12.28 3.48
N ALA A 31 18.70 -12.24 3.76
CA ALA A 31 18.02 -13.28 4.50
C ALA A 31 16.72 -13.68 3.81
N GLY A 32 16.61 -14.92 3.38
CA GLY A 32 15.38 -15.46 2.76
C GLY A 32 14.16 -15.41 3.67
N ALA A 33 12.99 -15.68 3.10
CA ALA A 33 11.76 -15.84 3.90
C ALA A 33 11.96 -16.95 4.94
N GLY A 34 11.48 -16.73 6.16
CA GLY A 34 11.55 -17.74 7.23
C GLY A 34 12.96 -18.07 7.75
N SER A 35 14.01 -17.32 7.37
CA SER A 35 15.40 -17.59 7.79
C SER A 35 15.80 -17.01 9.16
N GLY A 36 14.86 -16.34 9.85
CA GLY A 36 15.10 -15.76 11.15
C GLY A 36 15.75 -14.38 11.14
N LYS A 37 15.43 -13.53 10.14
CA LYS A 37 15.89 -12.13 10.03
C LYS A 37 15.81 -11.37 11.36
N THR A 38 14.62 -11.30 11.94
CA THR A 38 14.36 -10.58 13.17
C THR A 38 15.10 -11.20 14.37
N ARG A 39 15.23 -12.54 14.40
CA ARG A 39 16.01 -13.24 15.43
C ARG A 39 17.48 -12.84 15.39
N VAL A 40 18.10 -12.81 14.21
CA VAL A 40 19.50 -12.42 14.04
C VAL A 40 19.70 -10.96 14.42
N LEU A 41 18.79 -10.05 14.01
CA LEU A 41 18.89 -8.63 14.33
C LEU A 41 18.74 -8.38 15.85
N THR A 42 17.77 -9.00 16.52
CA THR A 42 17.57 -8.86 17.96
C THR A 42 18.73 -9.49 18.76
N SER A 43 19.22 -10.67 18.34
CA SER A 43 20.41 -11.29 18.95
C SER A 43 21.66 -10.46 18.76
N ARG A 44 21.84 -9.80 17.61
CA ARG A 44 22.97 -8.89 17.36
C ARG A 44 22.91 -7.67 18.27
N ILE A 45 21.74 -7.05 18.44
CA ILE A 45 21.54 -5.94 19.39
C ILE A 45 21.87 -6.40 20.81
N ALA A 46 21.31 -7.54 21.25
CA ALA A 46 21.58 -8.09 22.56
C ALA A 46 23.08 -8.39 22.77
N TYR A 47 23.76 -8.90 21.75
CA TYR A 47 25.19 -9.16 21.76
C TYR A 47 26.02 -7.86 21.93
N ILE A 48 25.68 -6.79 21.20
CA ILE A 48 26.32 -5.46 21.31
C ILE A 48 26.15 -4.92 22.74
N LEU A 49 24.96 -5.01 23.32
CA LEU A 49 24.70 -4.58 24.69
C LEU A 49 25.47 -5.42 25.73
N ALA A 50 25.60 -6.72 25.48
CA ALA A 50 26.40 -7.61 26.33
C ALA A 50 27.91 -7.32 26.29
N GLN A 51 28.42 -6.64 25.24
CA GLN A 51 29.79 -6.13 25.16
C GLN A 51 29.99 -4.82 25.96
N GLY A 52 28.94 -4.30 26.62
CA GLY A 52 29.03 -3.11 27.46
C GLY A 52 28.70 -1.79 26.73
N VAL A 53 28.15 -1.85 25.55
CA VAL A 53 27.66 -0.65 24.82
C VAL A 53 26.43 -0.13 25.53
N ASP A 54 26.36 1.20 25.74
CA ASP A 54 25.20 1.86 26.30
C ASP A 54 24.00 1.70 25.34
N PRO A 55 22.84 1.22 25.83
CA PRO A 55 21.66 1.03 24.99
C PRO A 55 21.20 2.28 24.26
N SER A 56 21.36 3.48 24.85
CA SER A 56 20.98 4.75 24.23
C SER A 56 21.82 5.09 22.97
N ARG A 57 22.97 4.42 22.81
CA ARG A 57 23.84 4.58 21.63
C ARG A 57 23.50 3.63 20.47
N VAL A 58 22.45 2.84 20.60
CA VAL A 58 22.00 1.91 19.57
C VAL A 58 20.66 2.41 18.99
N LEU A 59 20.66 2.67 17.68
CA LEU A 59 19.49 3.01 16.90
C LEU A 59 19.00 1.78 16.13
N ALA A 60 17.73 1.38 16.34
CA ALA A 60 17.12 0.27 15.62
C ALA A 60 15.82 0.72 14.92
N LEU A 61 15.79 0.57 13.60
CA LEU A 61 14.69 1.04 12.75
C LEU A 61 14.00 -0.12 12.05
N THR A 62 12.68 -0.09 12.04
CA THR A 62 11.81 -1.05 11.33
C THR A 62 10.65 -0.32 10.66
N PHE A 63 9.76 -1.07 9.95
CA PHE A 63 8.65 -0.47 9.19
C PHE A 63 7.34 -0.40 9.96
N THR A 64 7.11 -1.30 10.93
CA THR A 64 5.85 -1.36 11.68
C THR A 64 6.07 -1.22 13.18
N LYS A 65 5.11 -0.59 13.86
CA LYS A 65 5.13 -0.45 15.32
C LYS A 65 5.13 -1.82 16.00
N LYS A 66 4.33 -2.77 15.47
CA LYS A 66 4.28 -4.14 15.97
C LYS A 66 5.65 -4.82 15.92
N ALA A 67 6.36 -4.74 14.77
CA ALA A 67 7.71 -5.33 14.66
C ALA A 67 8.67 -4.69 15.67
N ALA A 68 8.59 -3.37 15.89
CA ALA A 68 9.41 -2.68 16.90
C ALA A 68 9.10 -3.19 18.32
N GLY A 69 7.81 -3.38 18.66
CA GLY A 69 7.39 -3.94 19.94
C GLY A 69 7.90 -5.36 20.17
N GLU A 70 7.66 -6.27 19.21
CA GLU A 70 8.16 -7.66 19.28
C GLU A 70 9.69 -7.73 19.39
N MET A 71 10.40 -6.86 18.67
CA MET A 71 11.87 -6.80 18.78
C MET A 71 12.30 -6.35 20.17
N LYS A 72 11.65 -5.31 20.72
CA LYS A 72 11.94 -4.78 22.05
C LYS A 72 11.71 -5.82 23.14
N GLU A 73 10.60 -6.57 23.05
CA GLU A 73 10.28 -7.66 23.94
C GLU A 73 11.35 -8.78 23.88
N ARG A 74 11.70 -9.25 22.67
CA ARG A 74 12.73 -10.28 22.49
C ARG A 74 14.09 -9.87 23.04
N ILE A 75 14.48 -8.61 22.83
CA ILE A 75 15.72 -8.07 23.40
C ILE A 75 15.62 -8.00 24.93
N GLY A 76 14.46 -7.56 25.47
CA GLY A 76 14.19 -7.52 26.90
C GLY A 76 14.36 -8.87 27.59
N ASN A 77 13.88 -9.94 26.94
CA ASN A 77 14.04 -11.32 27.42
C ASN A 77 15.51 -11.79 27.43
N MET A 78 16.37 -11.27 26.54
CA MET A 78 17.78 -11.66 26.46
C MET A 78 18.70 -10.84 27.40
N VAL A 79 18.50 -9.53 27.51
CA VAL A 79 19.42 -8.62 28.22
C VAL A 79 18.78 -7.87 29.39
N GLY A 80 17.47 -8.03 29.60
CA GLY A 80 16.67 -7.36 30.61
C GLY A 80 15.90 -6.15 30.07
N TYR A 81 14.68 -5.97 30.57
CA TYR A 81 13.75 -4.95 30.07
C TYR A 81 14.25 -3.52 30.27
N LYS A 82 15.00 -3.25 31.35
CA LYS A 82 15.60 -1.93 31.60
C LYS A 82 16.53 -1.50 30.44
N ALA A 83 17.41 -2.37 30.00
CA ALA A 83 18.30 -2.09 28.87
C ALA A 83 17.53 -1.95 27.56
N ALA A 84 16.55 -2.83 27.30
CA ALA A 84 15.72 -2.79 26.09
C ALA A 84 14.89 -1.50 25.96
N ARG A 85 14.48 -0.89 27.07
CA ARG A 85 13.73 0.38 27.07
C ARG A 85 14.57 1.60 26.74
N GLN A 86 15.85 1.57 27.10
CA GLN A 86 16.79 2.66 26.80
C GLN A 86 17.27 2.67 25.35
N LEU A 87 16.98 1.59 24.57
CA LEU A 87 17.26 1.57 23.14
C LEU A 87 16.41 2.61 22.39
N VAL A 88 17.02 3.32 21.46
CA VAL A 88 16.28 4.16 20.52
C VAL A 88 15.77 3.25 19.40
N MET A 89 14.57 2.72 19.57
CA MET A 89 13.96 1.75 18.67
C MET A 89 12.55 2.18 18.27
N GLY A 90 12.22 2.02 16.99
CA GLY A 90 10.89 2.35 16.46
C GLY A 90 10.82 2.28 14.96
N THR A 91 9.71 2.80 14.42
CA THR A 91 9.61 3.04 12.97
C THR A 91 10.44 4.27 12.58
N PHE A 92 10.80 4.38 11.29
CA PHE A 92 11.49 5.56 10.79
C PHE A 92 10.78 6.85 11.20
N HIS A 93 9.47 6.90 11.01
CA HIS A 93 8.68 8.09 11.34
C HIS A 93 8.69 8.38 12.85
N SER A 94 8.44 7.38 13.70
CA SER A 94 8.37 7.57 15.15
C SER A 94 9.68 8.09 15.76
N VAL A 95 10.81 7.63 15.25
CA VAL A 95 12.12 8.10 15.72
C VAL A 95 12.42 9.50 15.20
N PHE A 96 12.14 9.76 13.92
CA PHE A 96 12.47 11.03 13.30
C PHE A 96 11.57 12.19 13.73
N ILE A 97 10.31 11.93 14.08
CA ILE A 97 9.42 12.94 14.67
C ILE A 97 10.04 13.53 15.94
N ARG A 98 10.66 12.70 16.82
CA ARG A 98 11.30 13.19 18.03
C ARG A 98 12.44 14.17 17.72
N PHE A 99 13.28 13.84 16.72
CA PHE A 99 14.34 14.76 16.30
C PHE A 99 13.79 16.02 15.62
N LEU A 100 12.73 15.89 14.82
CA LEU A 100 12.10 17.06 14.21
C LEU A 100 11.47 18.01 15.25
N ARG A 101 10.91 17.49 16.33
CA ARG A 101 10.39 18.33 17.43
C ARG A 101 11.50 19.08 18.15
N GLU A 102 12.64 18.44 18.37
CA GLU A 102 13.81 19.05 18.99
C GLU A 102 14.37 20.21 18.14
N TYR A 103 14.27 20.12 16.81
CA TYR A 103 14.78 21.12 15.86
C TYR A 103 13.69 21.83 15.05
N ALA A 104 12.43 21.79 15.47
CA ALA A 104 11.28 22.28 14.70
C ALA A 104 11.41 23.76 14.33
N GLU A 105 11.85 24.60 15.25
CA GLU A 105 12.01 26.04 15.03
C GLU A 105 13.01 26.35 13.91
N SER A 106 14.11 25.58 13.82
CA SER A 106 15.10 25.74 12.75
C SER A 106 14.55 25.42 11.37
N LEU A 107 13.48 24.61 11.31
CA LEU A 107 12.75 24.27 10.09
C LEU A 107 11.55 25.21 9.84
N GLY A 108 11.27 26.14 10.77
CA GLY A 108 10.15 27.06 10.72
C GLY A 108 8.79 26.43 11.00
N TYR A 109 8.78 25.41 11.87
CA TYR A 109 7.57 24.76 12.40
C TYR A 109 7.49 25.00 13.91
N PRO A 110 6.28 25.03 14.50
CA PRO A 110 6.14 25.01 15.95
C PRO A 110 6.57 23.64 16.51
N ALA A 111 7.06 23.57 17.75
CA ALA A 111 7.48 22.31 18.37
C ALA A 111 6.29 21.31 18.51
N ASN A 112 5.08 21.83 18.64
CA ASN A 112 3.83 21.09 18.73
C ASN A 112 3.11 20.92 17.38
N PHE A 113 3.86 20.83 16.26
CA PHE A 113 3.27 20.56 14.96
C PHE A 113 2.43 19.26 14.98
N THR A 114 1.29 19.26 14.31
CA THR A 114 0.43 18.09 14.17
C THR A 114 0.75 17.30 12.89
N ILE A 115 0.39 16.02 12.90
CA ILE A 115 0.63 15.13 11.78
C ILE A 115 -0.71 14.82 11.11
N TYR A 116 -0.81 15.12 9.81
CA TYR A 116 -1.98 14.79 9.01
C TYR A 116 -1.95 13.33 8.58
N ASP A 117 -3.10 12.66 8.74
CA ASP A 117 -3.34 11.38 8.11
C ASP A 117 -3.64 11.52 6.61
N THR A 118 -3.85 10.39 5.93
CA THR A 118 -4.17 10.39 4.49
C THR A 118 -5.47 11.14 4.18
N SER A 119 -6.47 11.10 5.05
CA SER A 119 -7.75 11.75 4.89
C SER A 119 -7.66 13.27 5.08
N ASP A 120 -6.90 13.70 6.09
CA ASP A 120 -6.62 15.12 6.34
C ASP A 120 -5.86 15.72 5.16
N SER A 121 -4.83 15.01 4.68
CA SER A 121 -4.03 15.41 3.51
C SER A 121 -4.88 15.51 2.24
N GLN A 122 -5.81 14.56 2.01
CA GLN A 122 -6.73 14.64 0.87
C GLN A 122 -7.70 15.82 0.99
N SER A 123 -8.17 16.13 2.21
CA SER A 123 -9.05 17.26 2.47
C SER A 123 -8.33 18.59 2.21
N ALA A 124 -7.09 18.71 2.67
CA ALA A 124 -6.26 19.89 2.41
C ALA A 124 -5.96 20.06 0.90
N ILE A 125 -5.67 18.99 0.18
CA ILE A 125 -5.48 19.02 -1.28
C ILE A 125 -6.78 19.42 -1.98
N LYS A 126 -7.94 18.89 -1.55
CA LYS A 126 -9.24 19.29 -2.10
C LYS A 126 -9.50 20.79 -1.91
N ALA A 127 -9.13 21.33 -0.75
CA ALA A 127 -9.20 22.77 -0.50
C ALA A 127 -8.29 23.57 -1.45
N CYS A 128 -7.07 23.07 -1.73
CA CYS A 128 -6.15 23.71 -2.69
C CYS A 128 -6.71 23.67 -4.12
N ILE A 129 -7.28 22.54 -4.56
CA ILE A 129 -7.91 22.39 -5.88
C ILE A 129 -9.03 23.42 -6.06
N LYS A 130 -9.90 23.54 -5.05
CA LYS A 130 -11.00 24.50 -5.04
C LYS A 130 -10.48 25.95 -5.09
N GLU A 131 -9.45 26.27 -4.32
CA GLU A 131 -8.86 27.62 -4.28
C GLU A 131 -8.24 28.02 -5.61
N LEU A 132 -7.59 27.08 -6.30
CA LEU A 132 -7.03 27.29 -7.63
C LEU A 132 -8.08 27.25 -8.75
N SER A 133 -9.39 27.10 -8.41
CA SER A 133 -10.50 26.99 -9.34
C SER A 133 -10.30 25.87 -10.36
N LEU A 134 -9.76 24.72 -9.92
CA LEU A 134 -9.52 23.54 -10.74
C LEU A 134 -10.68 22.53 -10.60
N ASP A 135 -10.93 21.73 -11.63
CA ASP A 135 -11.95 20.68 -11.62
C ASP A 135 -11.49 19.46 -10.80
N ASP A 136 -12.20 19.13 -9.74
CA ASP A 136 -11.92 18.00 -8.84
C ASP A 136 -12.13 16.62 -9.51
N LYS A 137 -12.84 16.54 -10.62
CA LYS A 137 -12.96 15.31 -11.42
C LYS A 137 -11.68 15.03 -12.23
N VAL A 138 -10.97 16.07 -12.65
CA VAL A 138 -9.67 15.98 -13.33
C VAL A 138 -8.54 15.81 -12.31
N TYR A 139 -8.53 16.67 -11.28
CA TYR A 139 -7.53 16.65 -10.20
C TYR A 139 -8.09 15.93 -8.98
N LYS A 140 -8.30 14.61 -9.07
CA LYS A 140 -8.84 13.82 -7.95
C LYS A 140 -7.88 13.89 -6.75
N PRO A 141 -8.34 14.30 -5.56
CA PRO A 141 -7.46 14.53 -4.41
C PRO A 141 -6.54 13.36 -4.07
N LYS A 142 -7.05 12.13 -4.14
CA LYS A 142 -6.28 10.89 -3.89
C LYS A 142 -5.13 10.71 -4.89
N GLU A 143 -5.38 10.98 -6.17
CA GLU A 143 -4.36 10.82 -7.21
C GLU A 143 -3.31 11.94 -7.15
N VAL A 144 -3.75 13.16 -6.83
CA VAL A 144 -2.85 14.31 -6.59
C VAL A 144 -1.96 14.05 -5.37
N LEU A 145 -2.54 13.59 -4.25
CA LEU A 145 -1.77 13.23 -3.05
C LEU A 145 -0.72 12.16 -3.37
N SER A 146 -1.10 11.11 -4.07
CA SER A 146 -0.15 10.03 -4.46
C SER A 146 1.03 10.58 -5.27
N ARG A 147 0.78 11.53 -6.18
CA ARG A 147 1.82 12.15 -6.98
C ARG A 147 2.75 13.05 -6.16
N ILE A 148 2.19 13.83 -5.24
CA ILE A 148 2.96 14.69 -4.31
C ILE A 148 3.78 13.81 -3.36
N SER A 149 3.20 12.77 -2.80
CA SER A 149 3.87 11.78 -1.94
C SER A 149 5.09 11.16 -2.65
N MET A 150 4.90 10.71 -3.89
CA MET A 150 6.00 10.17 -4.69
C MET A 150 7.11 11.20 -4.93
N ALA A 151 6.78 12.47 -5.15
CA ALA A 151 7.75 13.55 -5.29
C ALA A 151 8.53 13.76 -3.98
N LYS A 152 7.85 13.85 -2.82
CA LYS A 152 8.48 14.01 -1.51
C LYS A 152 9.41 12.85 -1.17
N ASN A 153 8.97 11.61 -1.38
CA ASN A 153 9.76 10.39 -1.13
C ASN A 153 11.03 10.29 -2.01
N ASN A 154 11.01 10.91 -3.20
CA ASN A 154 12.17 11.07 -4.07
C ASN A 154 12.94 12.38 -3.83
N LEU A 155 12.61 13.14 -2.77
CA LEU A 155 13.21 14.44 -2.43
C LEU A 155 13.08 15.50 -3.54
N VAL A 156 12.01 15.39 -4.35
CA VAL A 156 11.68 16.39 -5.37
C VAL A 156 10.87 17.50 -4.71
N THR A 157 11.52 18.62 -4.42
CA THR A 157 10.90 19.82 -3.87
C THR A 157 9.98 20.50 -4.88
N VAL A 158 9.17 21.46 -4.45
CA VAL A 158 8.35 22.28 -5.38
C VAL A 158 9.21 22.88 -6.48
N ASN A 159 10.37 23.49 -6.14
CA ASN A 159 11.29 24.03 -7.12
C ASN A 159 11.92 22.94 -8.01
N GLY A 160 12.29 21.81 -7.43
CA GLY A 160 12.80 20.65 -8.17
C GLY A 160 11.77 20.09 -9.15
N TYR A 161 10.49 20.06 -8.74
CA TYR A 161 9.39 19.62 -9.59
C TYR A 161 9.17 20.58 -10.77
N ARG A 162 9.15 21.90 -10.48
CA ARG A 162 9.00 22.96 -11.51
C ARG A 162 10.08 22.94 -12.56
N ASN A 163 11.29 22.52 -12.21
CA ASN A 163 12.45 22.42 -13.11
C ASN A 163 12.62 21.05 -13.77
N ASN A 164 11.77 20.06 -13.42
CA ASN A 164 11.85 18.71 -13.96
C ASN A 164 10.91 18.55 -15.17
N ARG A 165 11.49 18.59 -16.38
CA ARG A 165 10.74 18.47 -17.64
C ARG A 165 9.99 17.14 -17.77
N GLU A 166 10.55 16.04 -17.29
CA GLU A 166 9.91 14.73 -17.38
C GLU A 166 8.63 14.67 -16.55
N LEU A 167 8.67 15.19 -15.30
CA LEU A 167 7.50 15.25 -14.43
C LEU A 167 6.41 16.15 -15.03
N LEU A 168 6.79 17.34 -15.52
CA LEU A 168 5.84 18.26 -16.15
C LEU A 168 5.23 17.69 -17.42
N THR A 169 6.02 16.98 -18.24
CA THR A 169 5.52 16.30 -19.45
C THR A 169 4.56 15.17 -19.08
N ALA A 170 4.88 14.36 -18.05
CA ALA A 170 3.99 13.32 -17.55
C ALA A 170 2.66 13.89 -17.02
N ASP A 171 2.70 15.04 -16.35
CA ASP A 171 1.50 15.73 -15.89
C ASP A 171 0.66 16.28 -17.05
N LEU A 172 1.30 16.78 -18.09
CA LEU A 172 0.63 17.22 -19.31
C LEU A 172 -0.08 16.05 -20.02
N HIS A 173 0.60 14.91 -20.18
CA HIS A 173 0.03 13.70 -20.77
C HIS A 173 -1.14 13.16 -19.94
N SER A 174 -1.07 13.27 -18.61
CA SER A 174 -2.17 12.89 -17.71
C SER A 174 -3.30 13.95 -17.64
N LYS A 175 -3.23 15.02 -18.44
CA LYS A 175 -4.17 16.16 -18.47
C LYS A 175 -4.23 16.95 -17.14
N ARG A 176 -3.12 17.00 -16.41
CA ARG A 176 -3.00 17.69 -15.11
C ARG A 176 -1.82 18.67 -15.05
N PRO A 177 -1.68 19.60 -16.01
CA PRO A 177 -0.50 20.46 -16.11
C PRO A 177 -0.30 21.39 -14.89
N ARG A 178 -1.36 21.65 -14.10
CA ARG A 178 -1.31 22.51 -12.92
C ARG A 178 -1.12 21.77 -11.59
N LEU A 179 -0.66 20.50 -11.64
CA LEU A 179 -0.39 19.73 -10.42
C LEU A 179 0.70 20.39 -9.56
N ILE A 180 1.70 20.98 -10.18
CA ILE A 180 2.75 21.74 -9.49
C ILE A 180 2.20 22.91 -8.68
N ASP A 181 1.17 23.63 -9.17
CA ASP A 181 0.55 24.74 -8.46
C ASP A 181 -0.17 24.24 -7.20
N ILE A 182 -0.81 23.06 -7.30
CA ILE A 182 -1.45 22.40 -6.15
C ILE A 182 -0.39 22.00 -5.13
N TYR A 183 0.73 21.42 -5.56
CA TYR A 183 1.83 21.01 -4.67
C TYR A 183 2.40 22.23 -3.90
N GLU A 184 2.65 23.35 -4.61
CA GLU A 184 3.16 24.56 -3.99
C GLU A 184 2.18 25.13 -2.96
N LEU A 185 0.89 25.25 -3.32
CA LEU A 185 -0.14 25.76 -2.42
C LEU A 185 -0.34 24.84 -1.21
N TYR A 186 -0.33 23.52 -1.43
CA TYR A 186 -0.42 22.52 -0.37
C TYR A 186 0.72 22.67 0.63
N GLN A 187 1.98 22.70 0.18
CA GLN A 187 3.14 22.89 1.05
C GLN A 187 3.10 24.20 1.82
N LYS A 188 2.68 25.29 1.17
CA LYS A 188 2.53 26.58 1.82
C LYS A 188 1.51 26.53 2.95
N LYS A 189 0.33 25.93 2.70
CA LYS A 189 -0.73 25.79 3.72
C LYS A 189 -0.30 24.90 4.87
N MET A 190 0.31 23.74 4.59
CA MET A 190 0.82 22.83 5.61
C MET A 190 1.78 23.55 6.56
N LYS A 191 2.70 24.34 6.01
CA LYS A 191 3.66 25.11 6.80
C LYS A 191 3.00 26.23 7.61
N GLN A 192 2.04 26.96 7.03
CA GLN A 192 1.29 28.03 7.71
C GLN A 192 0.44 27.50 8.87
N SER A 193 -0.14 26.32 8.72
CA SER A 193 -0.93 25.64 9.76
C SER A 193 -0.07 24.89 10.80
N GLY A 194 1.25 24.90 10.65
CA GLY A 194 2.15 24.16 11.55
C GLY A 194 1.88 22.65 11.53
N VAL A 195 1.63 22.07 10.37
CA VAL A 195 1.31 20.63 10.19
C VAL A 195 2.26 19.98 9.20
N MET A 196 2.52 18.69 9.39
CA MET A 196 3.27 17.84 8.48
C MET A 196 2.44 16.63 8.07
N ASP A 197 2.54 16.17 6.83
CA ASP A 197 2.12 14.82 6.48
C ASP A 197 3.24 13.79 6.73
N PHE A 198 2.96 12.50 6.55
CA PHE A 198 3.97 11.46 6.77
C PHE A 198 5.22 11.62 5.90
N ASP A 199 5.05 12.08 4.66
CA ASP A 199 6.18 12.26 3.75
C ASP A 199 7.01 13.50 4.12
N ASP A 200 6.39 14.53 4.73
CA ASP A 200 7.07 15.71 5.24
C ASP A 200 8.04 15.39 6.37
N ILE A 201 7.74 14.36 7.19
CA ILE A 201 8.63 13.94 8.27
C ILE A 201 10.00 13.53 7.70
N LEU A 202 9.99 12.68 6.68
CA LEU A 202 11.22 12.22 6.03
C LEU A 202 11.89 13.33 5.21
N LEU A 203 11.09 14.15 4.53
CA LEU A 203 11.59 15.27 3.73
C LEU A 203 12.28 16.31 4.61
N ASN A 204 11.63 16.73 5.70
CA ASN A 204 12.16 17.74 6.64
C ASN A 204 13.37 17.21 7.41
N MET A 205 13.45 15.90 7.69
CA MET A 205 14.66 15.30 8.27
C MET A 205 15.86 15.41 7.32
N ASN A 206 15.64 15.23 6.01
CA ASN A 206 16.69 15.45 5.00
C ASN A 206 17.08 16.95 4.90
N TYR A 207 16.12 17.86 5.02
CA TYR A 207 16.43 19.30 5.07
C TYR A 207 17.23 19.66 6.32
N LEU A 208 16.80 19.18 7.49
CA LEU A 208 17.53 19.38 8.74
C LEU A 208 19.00 18.98 8.57
N PHE A 209 19.26 17.80 8.06
CA PHE A 209 20.61 17.29 7.85
C PHE A 209 21.39 17.98 6.74
N LYS A 210 20.72 18.64 5.81
CA LYS A 210 21.35 19.42 4.73
C LYS A 210 21.72 20.80 5.19
N ASP A 211 20.79 21.48 5.89
CA ASP A 211 20.87 22.92 6.14
C ASP A 211 21.41 23.23 7.55
N ASN A 212 21.36 22.26 8.49
CA ASN A 212 21.85 22.38 9.85
C ASN A 212 22.91 21.29 10.17
N ARG A 213 24.19 21.67 9.98
CA ARG A 213 25.32 20.75 10.23
C ARG A 213 25.47 20.40 11.70
N GLU A 214 25.15 21.30 12.62
CA GLU A 214 25.24 21.06 14.06
C GLU A 214 24.23 19.99 14.49
N ALA A 215 22.99 20.08 14.01
CA ALA A 215 21.97 19.07 14.25
C ALA A 215 22.39 17.70 13.68
N LEU A 216 22.95 17.66 12.46
CA LEU A 216 23.45 16.41 11.89
C LEU A 216 24.53 15.78 12.76
N VAL A 217 25.54 16.54 13.18
CA VAL A 217 26.61 16.03 14.04
C VAL A 217 26.07 15.58 15.40
N ALA A 218 25.25 16.41 16.03
CA ALA A 218 24.66 16.11 17.35
C ALA A 218 23.82 14.83 17.35
N ILE A 219 22.98 14.63 16.31
CA ILE A 219 22.14 13.44 16.20
C ILE A 219 22.97 12.20 15.82
N SER A 220 23.93 12.34 14.90
CA SER A 220 24.79 11.20 14.49
C SER A 220 25.69 10.73 15.64
N ASP A 221 26.22 11.64 16.46
CA ASP A 221 27.11 11.29 17.59
C ASP A 221 26.37 10.59 18.75
N ARG A 222 25.02 10.70 18.80
CA ARG A 222 24.20 9.93 19.76
C ARG A 222 24.31 8.44 19.55
N PHE A 223 24.55 7.98 18.30
CA PHE A 223 24.47 6.56 17.94
C PHE A 223 25.83 6.05 17.51
N SER A 224 26.26 4.96 18.15
CA SER A 224 27.46 4.21 17.73
C SER A 224 27.10 3.05 16.80
N TYR A 225 25.87 2.56 16.84
CA TYR A 225 25.39 1.44 16.03
C TYR A 225 24.00 1.74 15.47
N ILE A 226 23.83 1.49 14.18
CA ILE A 226 22.56 1.66 13.47
C ILE A 226 22.14 0.31 12.92
N MET A 227 20.91 -0.12 13.27
CA MET A 227 20.30 -1.38 12.84
C MET A 227 19.05 -1.09 12.02
N VAL A 228 18.90 -1.68 10.85
CA VAL A 228 17.75 -1.46 9.98
C VAL A 228 17.19 -2.79 9.53
N ASP A 229 15.92 -3.05 9.87
CA ASP A 229 15.18 -4.21 9.37
C ASP A 229 14.43 -3.87 8.07
N GLU A 230 14.09 -4.89 7.27
CA GLU A 230 13.37 -4.77 6.00
C GLU A 230 13.96 -3.71 5.05
N TYR A 231 15.28 -3.63 4.97
CA TYR A 231 16.00 -2.55 4.26
C TYR A 231 15.62 -2.42 2.78
N GLN A 232 15.16 -3.50 2.13
CA GLN A 232 14.69 -3.52 0.73
C GLN A 232 13.44 -2.65 0.50
N ASP A 233 12.72 -2.28 1.55
CA ASP A 233 11.51 -1.45 1.46
C ASP A 233 11.79 0.04 1.71
N THR A 234 13.05 0.42 1.92
CA THR A 234 13.42 1.82 2.13
C THR A 234 13.24 2.64 0.85
N ASN A 235 12.72 3.87 1.02
CA ASN A 235 12.67 4.85 -0.06
C ASN A 235 13.98 5.68 -0.11
N ARG A 236 14.10 6.54 -1.14
CA ARG A 236 15.29 7.39 -1.31
C ARG A 236 15.53 8.33 -0.12
N SER A 237 14.47 8.86 0.48
CA SER A 237 14.55 9.77 1.62
C SER A 237 15.16 9.07 2.84
N GLN A 238 14.64 7.87 3.19
CA GLN A 238 15.14 7.03 4.28
C GLN A 238 16.60 6.62 4.06
N TYR A 239 16.92 6.16 2.85
CA TYR A 239 18.28 5.79 2.47
C TYR A 239 19.29 6.93 2.71
N LEU A 240 18.97 8.16 2.28
CA LEU A 240 19.89 9.30 2.46
C LEU A 240 20.04 9.72 3.92
N ILE A 241 18.97 9.63 4.73
CA ILE A 241 19.03 9.87 6.17
C ILE A 241 20.00 8.86 6.82
N LEU A 242 19.82 7.56 6.53
CA LEU A 242 20.70 6.51 7.07
C LEU A 242 22.15 6.70 6.67
N LYS A 243 22.40 7.05 5.41
CA LYS A 243 23.76 7.30 4.90
C LYS A 243 24.44 8.45 5.62
N LYS A 244 23.69 9.52 5.93
CA LYS A 244 24.20 10.67 6.70
C LYS A 244 24.44 10.33 8.17
N LEU A 245 23.53 9.57 8.80
CA LEU A 245 23.70 9.13 10.20
C LEU A 245 24.92 8.23 10.38
N ALA A 246 25.17 7.31 9.43
CA ALA A 246 26.26 6.36 9.50
C ALA A 246 27.64 6.92 9.05
N GLN A 247 27.70 8.15 8.52
CA GLN A 247 28.88 8.67 7.81
C GLN A 247 30.15 8.81 8.66
N PHE A 248 30.03 8.86 9.98
CA PHE A 248 31.16 9.09 10.89
C PHE A 248 31.76 7.79 11.44
N HIS A 249 30.95 6.75 11.62
CA HIS A 249 31.40 5.51 12.27
C HIS A 249 31.23 4.26 11.40
N HIS A 250 30.43 4.31 10.34
CA HIS A 250 30.10 3.23 9.42
C HIS A 250 29.53 1.96 10.07
N ASN A 251 29.20 1.98 11.38
CA ASN A 251 28.60 0.84 12.08
C ASN A 251 27.11 0.74 11.76
N ILE A 252 26.79 0.42 10.53
CA ILE A 252 25.43 0.22 10.04
C ILE A 252 25.23 -1.25 9.65
N CYS A 253 24.24 -1.89 10.25
CA CYS A 253 23.79 -3.23 9.89
C CYS A 253 22.41 -3.17 9.27
N VAL A 254 22.29 -3.59 8.04
CA VAL A 254 21.02 -3.68 7.33
C VAL A 254 20.64 -5.13 7.09
N VAL A 255 19.40 -5.46 7.36
CA VAL A 255 18.83 -6.80 7.14
C VAL A 255 17.69 -6.67 6.14
N GLY A 256 17.64 -7.57 5.17
CA GLY A 256 16.58 -7.54 4.18
C GLY A 256 16.53 -8.74 3.26
N ASP A 257 15.47 -8.78 2.47
CA ASP A 257 15.26 -9.75 1.41
C ASP A 257 14.79 -9.03 0.14
N ASP A 258 15.68 -8.90 -0.83
CA ASP A 258 15.37 -8.29 -2.13
C ASP A 258 14.17 -8.96 -2.82
N SER A 259 13.98 -10.27 -2.61
CA SER A 259 12.83 -11.04 -3.11
C SER A 259 11.50 -10.68 -2.44
N GLN A 260 11.51 -9.93 -1.34
CA GLN A 260 10.34 -9.44 -0.63
C GLN A 260 10.13 -7.91 -0.77
N SER A 261 10.80 -7.26 -1.72
CA SER A 261 10.57 -5.83 -2.01
C SER A 261 9.28 -5.66 -2.82
N ILE A 262 8.21 -5.20 -2.16
CA ILE A 262 6.84 -5.12 -2.71
C ILE A 262 6.16 -3.77 -2.46
N TYR A 263 6.90 -2.74 -2.09
CA TYR A 263 6.37 -1.41 -1.77
C TYR A 263 6.87 -0.30 -2.71
N ALA A 264 7.24 -0.62 -3.98
CA ALA A 264 7.64 0.40 -4.94
C ALA A 264 6.54 1.43 -5.21
N PHE A 265 5.27 1.02 -5.16
CA PHE A 265 4.12 1.93 -5.25
C PHE A 265 4.04 2.97 -4.09
N ARG A 266 4.77 2.74 -2.98
CA ARG A 266 4.99 3.68 -1.87
C ARG A 266 6.35 4.37 -1.93
N GLY A 267 7.07 4.24 -3.04
CA GLY A 267 8.38 4.87 -3.25
C GLY A 267 9.57 4.06 -2.76
N ALA A 268 9.39 2.81 -2.32
CA ALA A 268 10.51 1.91 -1.99
C ALA A 268 11.43 1.73 -3.21
N LYS A 269 12.73 1.58 -2.94
CA LYS A 269 13.77 1.44 -3.96
C LYS A 269 14.61 0.20 -3.67
N ILE A 270 14.36 -0.87 -4.41
CA ILE A 270 15.12 -2.11 -4.29
C ILE A 270 16.62 -1.89 -4.52
N GLU A 271 16.97 -0.88 -5.33
CA GLU A 271 18.36 -0.50 -5.60
C GLU A 271 19.14 -0.15 -4.31
N ASN A 272 18.45 0.28 -3.25
CA ASN A 272 19.11 0.60 -1.98
C ASN A 272 19.81 -0.64 -1.39
N ILE A 273 19.15 -1.80 -1.38
CA ILE A 273 19.78 -3.04 -0.90
C ILE A 273 20.75 -3.61 -1.93
N LEU A 274 20.42 -3.57 -3.22
CA LEU A 274 21.27 -4.09 -4.29
C LEU A 274 22.60 -3.34 -4.39
N ASN A 275 22.61 -2.04 -4.16
CA ASN A 275 23.78 -1.18 -4.25
C ASN A 275 24.49 -0.96 -2.91
N PHE A 276 24.04 -1.54 -1.79
CA PHE A 276 24.62 -1.31 -0.47
C PHE A 276 26.14 -1.57 -0.43
N LYS A 277 26.59 -2.63 -1.11
CA LYS A 277 28.03 -2.93 -1.24
C LYS A 277 28.82 -1.90 -2.06
N LYS A 278 28.16 -1.16 -2.96
CA LYS A 278 28.80 -0.06 -3.70
C LYS A 278 28.94 1.18 -2.83
N ASP A 279 27.97 1.43 -1.94
CA ASP A 279 28.01 2.53 -0.99
C ASP A 279 29.03 2.30 0.12
N TYR A 280 29.20 1.05 0.54
CA TYR A 280 30.12 0.60 1.58
C TYR A 280 30.98 -0.54 1.04
N PRO A 281 32.12 -0.24 0.34
CA PRO A 281 32.99 -1.27 -0.26
C PRO A 281 33.57 -2.26 0.76
N GLU A 282 33.76 -1.81 2.01
CA GLU A 282 34.22 -2.61 3.15
C GLU A 282 33.13 -3.49 3.78
N CYS A 283 31.92 -3.46 3.23
CA CYS A 283 30.75 -4.17 3.74
C CYS A 283 30.98 -5.68 3.81
N ARG A 284 30.66 -6.26 4.96
CA ARG A 284 30.61 -7.72 5.15
C ARG A 284 29.20 -8.22 4.82
N LEU A 285 29.13 -9.19 3.90
CA LEU A 285 27.89 -9.81 3.43
C LEU A 285 27.69 -11.17 4.10
N PHE A 286 26.55 -11.34 4.77
CA PHE A 286 26.08 -12.62 5.30
C PHE A 286 24.81 -13.05 4.57
N ARG A 287 24.68 -14.37 4.29
CA ARG A 287 23.46 -14.96 3.70
C ARG A 287 22.81 -15.91 4.68
N LEU A 288 21.54 -15.68 4.95
CA LEU A 288 20.73 -16.58 5.78
C LEU A 288 19.82 -17.37 4.85
N GLU A 289 20.21 -18.58 4.49
CA GLU A 289 19.54 -19.39 3.46
C GLU A 289 18.69 -20.52 4.06
N ARG A 290 18.92 -20.92 5.31
CA ARG A 290 18.11 -21.94 5.98
C ARG A 290 16.77 -21.37 6.41
N ASN A 291 15.68 -21.95 5.85
CA ASN A 291 14.31 -21.63 6.22
C ASN A 291 13.86 -22.51 7.41
N TYR A 292 13.24 -21.88 8.41
CA TYR A 292 12.70 -22.53 9.62
C TYR A 292 11.17 -22.48 9.69
N ARG A 293 10.50 -21.93 8.67
CA ARG A 293 9.06 -21.69 8.65
C ARG A 293 8.32 -22.77 7.89
N SER A 294 8.74 -23.03 6.66
CA SER A 294 7.97 -23.72 5.66
C SER A 294 8.53 -25.12 5.36
N THR A 295 7.67 -26.01 4.90
CA THR A 295 8.07 -27.31 4.36
C THR A 295 9.00 -27.15 3.14
N ARG A 296 9.75 -28.20 2.82
CA ARG A 296 10.75 -28.17 1.73
C ARG A 296 10.13 -27.86 0.38
N ILE A 297 9.00 -28.46 0.03
CA ILE A 297 8.30 -28.22 -1.23
C ILE A 297 7.92 -26.74 -1.39
N ILE A 298 7.40 -26.08 -0.36
CA ILE A 298 7.04 -24.66 -0.40
C ILE A 298 8.29 -23.79 -0.68
N VAL A 299 9.41 -24.09 -0.03
CA VAL A 299 10.65 -23.34 -0.21
C VAL A 299 11.22 -23.50 -1.61
N GLU A 300 11.25 -24.74 -2.12
CA GLU A 300 11.75 -25.06 -3.46
C GLU A 300 10.86 -24.47 -4.56
N ALA A 301 9.53 -24.53 -4.40
CA ALA A 301 8.58 -23.88 -5.29
C ALA A 301 8.77 -22.34 -5.32
N ALA A 302 8.94 -21.74 -4.16
CA ALA A 302 9.21 -20.29 -4.07
C ALA A 302 10.56 -19.92 -4.71
N ASN A 303 11.59 -20.74 -4.57
CA ASN A 303 12.88 -20.54 -5.24
C ASN A 303 12.74 -20.63 -6.77
N SER A 304 11.99 -21.62 -7.29
CA SER A 304 11.77 -21.77 -8.74
C SER A 304 11.05 -20.53 -9.31
N LEU A 305 10.02 -20.03 -8.62
CA LEU A 305 9.29 -18.84 -9.00
C LEU A 305 10.19 -17.60 -9.06
N ILE A 306 10.90 -17.30 -7.97
CA ILE A 306 11.70 -16.06 -7.88
C ILE A 306 12.97 -16.10 -8.74
N ALA A 307 13.37 -17.26 -9.22
CA ALA A 307 14.50 -17.41 -10.14
C ALA A 307 14.30 -16.66 -11.47
N HIS A 308 13.04 -16.37 -11.85
CA HIS A 308 12.69 -15.62 -13.06
C HIS A 308 12.94 -14.09 -12.94
N ASN A 309 13.32 -13.59 -11.76
CA ASN A 309 13.77 -12.20 -11.59
C ASN A 309 15.27 -12.08 -11.80
N ASP A 310 15.71 -11.17 -12.69
CA ASP A 310 17.13 -11.03 -13.04
C ASP A 310 17.93 -10.24 -12.01
N GLY A 311 17.42 -9.12 -11.53
CA GLY A 311 18.15 -8.18 -10.67
C GLY A 311 18.15 -8.55 -9.18
N ARG A 312 18.47 -9.80 -8.81
CA ARG A 312 18.44 -10.27 -7.42
C ARG A 312 19.84 -10.57 -6.84
N ILE A 313 19.94 -10.51 -5.50
CA ILE A 313 21.13 -11.00 -4.81
C ILE A 313 21.08 -12.54 -4.79
N PRO A 314 22.09 -13.24 -5.34
CA PRO A 314 22.07 -14.70 -5.39
C PRO A 314 21.99 -15.31 -3.99
N LYS A 315 20.94 -16.10 -3.77
CA LYS A 315 20.70 -16.91 -2.56
C LYS A 315 19.88 -18.14 -2.94
N ASN A 316 20.08 -19.23 -2.23
CA ASN A 316 19.33 -20.47 -2.40
C ASN A 316 18.76 -20.91 -1.05
N CYS A 317 17.50 -20.56 -0.81
CA CYS A 317 16.85 -20.94 0.44
C CYS A 317 16.57 -22.45 0.46
N TYR A 318 16.80 -23.10 1.61
CA TYR A 318 16.53 -24.52 1.79
C TYR A 318 15.88 -24.77 3.16
N SER A 319 15.07 -25.82 3.25
CA SER A 319 14.45 -26.27 4.50
C SER A 319 14.99 -27.65 4.85
N GLU A 320 15.33 -27.85 6.11
CA GLU A 320 15.66 -29.17 6.70
C GLU A 320 14.43 -29.79 7.43
N GLY A 321 13.27 -29.11 7.35
CA GLY A 321 12.01 -29.62 7.87
C GLY A 321 11.38 -30.70 6.98
N ASP A 322 10.12 -30.99 7.27
CA ASP A 322 9.34 -31.98 6.52
C ASP A 322 9.28 -31.65 5.02
N GLU A 323 9.15 -32.68 4.20
CA GLU A 323 8.99 -32.52 2.76
C GLU A 323 7.76 -31.68 2.42
N GLY A 324 6.64 -31.97 3.09
CA GLY A 324 5.38 -31.31 2.90
C GLY A 324 4.59 -31.83 1.69
N GLU A 325 3.43 -31.23 1.47
CA GLU A 325 2.55 -31.53 0.35
C GLU A 325 2.91 -30.69 -0.87
N LYS A 326 2.62 -31.20 -2.06
CA LYS A 326 2.66 -30.41 -3.29
C LYS A 326 1.62 -29.30 -3.25
N ILE A 327 1.92 -28.20 -3.93
CA ILE A 327 1.01 -27.06 -4.05
C ILE A 327 -0.19 -27.47 -4.90
N ARG A 328 -1.39 -27.35 -4.34
CA ARG A 328 -2.64 -27.70 -5.01
C ARG A 328 -3.14 -26.53 -5.85
N ILE A 329 -3.64 -26.81 -7.06
CA ILE A 329 -4.27 -25.85 -7.95
C ILE A 329 -5.77 -26.16 -8.03
N LEU A 330 -6.62 -25.17 -7.75
CA LEU A 330 -8.07 -25.25 -7.89
C LEU A 330 -8.49 -24.38 -9.10
N HIS A 331 -9.03 -25.04 -10.11
CA HIS A 331 -9.67 -24.39 -11.24
C HIS A 331 -11.18 -24.30 -11.02
N SER A 332 -11.75 -23.14 -11.30
CA SER A 332 -13.19 -22.87 -11.21
C SER A 332 -13.66 -22.12 -12.45
N TYR A 333 -14.93 -22.32 -12.80
CA TYR A 333 -15.50 -21.64 -13.96
C TYR A 333 -15.80 -20.16 -13.68
N SER A 334 -16.23 -19.85 -12.47
CA SER A 334 -16.61 -18.48 -12.05
C SER A 334 -16.00 -18.12 -10.69
N GLU A 335 -16.01 -16.81 -10.36
CA GLU A 335 -15.58 -16.30 -9.05
C GLU A 335 -16.41 -16.87 -7.88
N THR A 336 -17.68 -17.17 -8.12
CA THR A 336 -18.56 -17.76 -7.10
C THR A 336 -18.18 -19.22 -6.85
N GLU A 337 -17.89 -19.97 -7.89
CA GLU A 337 -17.42 -21.36 -7.79
C GLU A 337 -16.03 -21.41 -7.16
N GLU A 338 -15.13 -20.47 -7.50
CA GLU A 338 -13.83 -20.34 -6.85
C GLU A 338 -13.99 -20.18 -5.33
N ALA A 339 -14.89 -19.29 -4.90
CA ALA A 339 -15.18 -19.09 -3.49
C ALA A 339 -15.72 -20.36 -2.81
N VAL A 340 -16.59 -21.15 -3.50
CA VAL A 340 -17.08 -22.44 -2.99
C VAL A 340 -15.94 -23.44 -2.83
N SER A 341 -15.04 -23.53 -3.81
CA SER A 341 -13.90 -24.46 -3.82
C SER A 341 -12.91 -24.11 -2.71
N VAL A 342 -12.57 -22.83 -2.56
CA VAL A 342 -11.68 -22.31 -1.52
C VAL A 342 -12.22 -22.58 -0.10
N VAL A 343 -13.50 -22.30 0.13
CA VAL A 343 -14.14 -22.58 1.44
C VAL A 343 -14.30 -24.10 1.66
N GLY A 344 -14.53 -24.85 0.59
CA GLY A 344 -14.55 -26.32 0.61
C GLY A 344 -13.22 -26.92 1.04
N GLU A 345 -12.09 -26.39 0.57
CA GLU A 345 -10.74 -26.79 0.97
C GLU A 345 -10.49 -26.56 2.47
N ILE A 346 -10.88 -25.36 2.99
CA ILE A 346 -10.80 -25.10 4.43
C ILE A 346 -11.57 -26.13 5.23
N MET A 347 -12.82 -26.43 4.85
CA MET A 347 -13.64 -27.42 5.54
C MET A 347 -13.08 -28.83 5.45
N SER A 348 -12.42 -29.15 4.34
CA SER A 348 -11.73 -30.44 4.17
C SER A 348 -10.59 -30.55 5.17
N ARG A 349 -9.71 -29.53 5.23
CA ARG A 349 -8.55 -29.48 6.15
C ARG A 349 -8.93 -29.47 7.62
N VAL A 350 -9.98 -28.76 7.98
CA VAL A 350 -10.53 -28.80 9.36
C VAL A 350 -10.91 -30.23 9.76
N ARG A 351 -11.42 -31.03 8.81
CA ARG A 351 -11.81 -32.42 9.08
C ARG A 351 -10.66 -33.41 9.02
N SER A 352 -9.78 -33.30 8.00
CA SER A 352 -8.68 -34.27 7.79
C SER A 352 -7.50 -33.99 8.70
N ASP A 353 -7.10 -32.73 8.85
CA ASP A 353 -5.87 -32.31 9.52
C ASP A 353 -6.13 -31.81 10.94
N HIS A 354 -7.41 -31.79 11.38
CA HIS A 354 -7.87 -31.22 12.66
C HIS A 354 -7.43 -29.75 12.84
N ALA A 355 -7.30 -29.00 11.71
CA ALA A 355 -6.89 -27.61 11.70
C ALA A 355 -7.96 -26.70 12.30
N GLN A 356 -7.54 -25.63 12.95
CA GLN A 356 -8.43 -24.57 13.48
C GLN A 356 -8.65 -23.50 12.41
N TYR A 357 -9.75 -22.74 12.46
CA TYR A 357 -10.02 -21.68 11.49
C TYR A 357 -8.94 -20.59 11.50
N GLN A 358 -8.31 -20.33 12.64
CA GLN A 358 -7.19 -19.38 12.75
C GLN A 358 -5.92 -19.82 11.99
N ASP A 359 -5.81 -21.09 11.64
CA ASP A 359 -4.67 -21.66 10.91
C ASP A 359 -4.71 -21.28 9.40
N PHE A 360 -5.81 -20.69 8.94
CA PHE A 360 -6.05 -20.39 7.53
C PHE A 360 -5.96 -18.91 7.22
N ALA A 361 -5.24 -18.59 6.13
CA ALA A 361 -5.28 -17.28 5.51
C ALA A 361 -5.72 -17.40 4.05
N ILE A 362 -6.68 -16.57 3.65
CA ILE A 362 -7.07 -16.36 2.26
C ILE A 362 -6.47 -15.06 1.77
N LEU A 363 -5.57 -15.17 0.80
CA LEU A 363 -4.83 -14.04 0.26
C LEU A 363 -5.32 -13.69 -1.15
N TYR A 364 -5.55 -12.40 -1.38
CA TYR A 364 -5.99 -11.89 -2.67
C TYR A 364 -5.23 -10.62 -3.06
N ARG A 365 -5.25 -10.27 -4.36
CA ARG A 365 -4.53 -9.10 -4.89
C ARG A 365 -5.22 -7.79 -4.54
N THR A 366 -6.55 -7.76 -4.55
CA THR A 366 -7.36 -6.57 -4.28
C THR A 366 -8.53 -6.89 -3.37
N ASN A 367 -8.95 -5.94 -2.53
CA ASN A 367 -10.06 -6.10 -1.60
C ASN A 367 -11.41 -6.42 -2.28
N ALA A 368 -11.57 -6.06 -3.55
CA ALA A 368 -12.80 -6.39 -4.29
C ALA A 368 -13.06 -7.89 -4.41
N GLN A 369 -12.01 -8.72 -4.34
CA GLN A 369 -12.12 -10.18 -4.45
C GLN A 369 -12.70 -10.83 -3.18
N SER A 370 -12.66 -10.15 -2.02
CA SER A 370 -13.13 -10.74 -0.76
C SER A 370 -14.63 -11.05 -0.74
N ARG A 371 -15.43 -10.28 -1.48
CA ARG A 371 -16.90 -10.33 -1.40
C ARG A 371 -17.50 -11.72 -1.64
N ALA A 372 -17.10 -12.40 -2.70
CA ALA A 372 -17.62 -13.73 -3.02
C ALA A 372 -17.21 -14.75 -1.93
N ILE A 373 -15.98 -14.65 -1.43
CA ILE A 373 -15.42 -15.49 -0.37
C ILE A 373 -16.18 -15.26 0.95
N GLU A 374 -16.38 -14.01 1.33
CA GLU A 374 -17.14 -13.64 2.53
C GLU A 374 -18.57 -14.17 2.51
N GLU A 375 -19.24 -14.11 1.34
CA GLU A 375 -20.58 -14.65 1.17
C GLU A 375 -20.60 -16.17 1.42
N GLN A 376 -19.61 -16.90 0.91
CA GLN A 376 -19.53 -18.37 1.10
C GLN A 376 -19.17 -18.74 2.55
N LEU A 377 -18.26 -18.01 3.21
CA LEU A 377 -17.94 -18.23 4.62
C LEU A 377 -19.18 -18.00 5.51
N ARG A 378 -19.95 -16.93 5.26
CA ARG A 378 -21.21 -16.66 5.96
C ARG A 378 -22.25 -17.75 5.74
N ARG A 379 -22.44 -18.20 4.50
CA ARG A 379 -23.37 -19.31 4.17
C ARG A 379 -23.04 -20.61 4.89
N ARG A 380 -21.77 -20.83 5.20
CA ARG A 380 -21.27 -22.00 5.91
C ARG A 380 -21.07 -21.82 7.41
N ASN A 381 -21.46 -20.65 7.94
CA ASN A 381 -21.25 -20.26 9.35
C ASN A 381 -19.80 -20.39 9.82
N ILE A 382 -18.83 -20.10 8.92
CA ILE A 382 -17.41 -20.10 9.25
C ILE A 382 -17.02 -18.70 9.72
N PRO A 383 -16.48 -18.54 10.95
CA PRO A 383 -16.03 -17.26 11.43
C PRO A 383 -14.82 -16.77 10.64
N TYR A 384 -14.81 -15.50 10.27
CA TYR A 384 -13.68 -14.91 9.55
C TYR A 384 -13.40 -13.48 10.02
N MET A 385 -12.21 -13.00 9.71
CA MET A 385 -11.76 -11.63 9.96
C MET A 385 -11.12 -11.05 8.70
N ILE A 386 -11.49 -9.82 8.36
CA ILE A 386 -10.91 -9.11 7.21
C ILE A 386 -9.85 -8.14 7.72
N TYR A 387 -8.61 -8.34 7.30
CA TYR A 387 -7.56 -7.35 7.49
C TYR A 387 -7.70 -6.29 6.39
N SER A 388 -8.06 -5.07 6.75
CA SER A 388 -8.32 -3.89 5.91
C SER A 388 -9.79 -3.43 5.89
N GLY A 389 -10.59 -3.79 6.88
CA GLY A 389 -11.83 -3.07 7.18
C GLY A 389 -11.51 -1.62 7.56
N ASN A 390 -12.50 -0.72 7.52
CA ASN A 390 -12.31 0.65 8.02
C ASN A 390 -11.78 0.56 9.46
N SER A 391 -10.56 1.07 9.67
CA SER A 391 -9.94 1.16 10.99
C SER A 391 -10.88 1.89 11.94
N PHE A 392 -10.84 1.56 13.23
CA PHE A 392 -11.54 2.29 14.28
C PHE A 392 -11.34 3.81 14.14
N PHE A 393 -10.10 4.24 13.89
CA PHE A 393 -9.75 5.65 13.70
C PHE A 393 -10.27 6.27 12.39
N GLU A 394 -10.81 5.48 11.46
CA GLU A 394 -11.44 5.97 10.22
C GLU A 394 -12.95 6.22 10.36
N ARG A 395 -13.57 5.80 11.46
CA ARG A 395 -15.00 6.06 11.75
C ARG A 395 -15.24 7.57 11.87
N ALA A 396 -16.37 8.03 11.37
CA ALA A 396 -16.65 9.47 11.25
C ALA A 396 -16.66 10.19 12.60
N GLU A 397 -17.29 9.60 13.61
CA GLU A 397 -17.37 10.11 15.00
C GLU A 397 -16.00 10.14 15.67
N ILE A 398 -15.15 9.14 15.42
CA ILE A 398 -13.78 9.10 15.93
C ILE A 398 -12.94 10.19 15.29
N LYS A 399 -13.02 10.36 13.97
CA LYS A 399 -12.35 11.46 13.26
C LYS A 399 -12.81 12.83 13.73
N ASP A 400 -14.08 12.99 14.08
CA ASP A 400 -14.59 14.23 14.62
C ASP A 400 -13.98 14.54 15.99
N MET A 401 -13.87 13.55 16.89
CA MET A 401 -13.22 13.71 18.19
C MET A 401 -11.72 13.91 18.06
N MET A 402 -11.06 13.14 17.20
CA MET A 402 -9.63 13.31 16.91
C MET A 402 -9.30 14.71 16.35
N ALA A 403 -10.20 15.29 15.55
CA ALA A 403 -10.04 16.67 15.08
C ALA A 403 -10.13 17.69 16.21
N TYR A 404 -10.97 17.47 17.24
CA TYR A 404 -10.93 18.28 18.46
C TYR A 404 -9.63 18.13 19.22
N PHE A 405 -9.12 16.93 19.37
CA PHE A 405 -7.83 16.68 20.02
C PHE A 405 -6.70 17.42 19.29
N LYS A 406 -6.63 17.27 17.96
CA LYS A 406 -5.64 17.98 17.12
C LYS A 406 -5.74 19.48 17.25
N LEU A 407 -6.98 20.02 17.24
CA LEU A 407 -7.21 21.46 17.33
C LEU A 407 -6.84 22.04 18.72
N CYS A 408 -7.03 21.28 19.80
CA CYS A 408 -6.58 21.69 21.14
C CYS A 408 -5.05 21.71 21.24
N VAL A 409 -4.36 20.76 20.62
CA VAL A 409 -2.89 20.69 20.58
C VAL A 409 -2.33 21.78 19.65
N ASN A 410 -2.91 21.92 18.47
CA ASN A 410 -2.53 22.93 17.48
C ASN A 410 -3.75 23.72 17.00
N PRO A 411 -4.08 24.88 17.64
CA PRO A 411 -5.21 25.70 17.23
C PRO A 411 -5.14 26.25 15.79
N TYR A 412 -3.97 26.17 15.15
CA TYR A 412 -3.76 26.66 13.78
C TYR A 412 -4.00 25.61 12.70
N ASP A 413 -4.45 24.41 13.09
CA ASP A 413 -4.88 23.36 12.18
C ASP A 413 -6.25 23.71 11.54
N ASP A 414 -6.21 24.33 10.37
CA ASP A 414 -7.37 24.81 9.65
C ASP A 414 -8.33 23.69 9.23
N GLU A 415 -7.85 22.48 8.93
CA GLU A 415 -8.71 21.36 8.54
C GLU A 415 -9.47 20.80 9.76
N SER A 416 -8.79 20.64 10.89
CA SER A 416 -9.44 20.27 12.15
C SER A 416 -10.42 21.35 12.62
N PHE A 417 -10.12 22.63 12.41
CA PHE A 417 -11.03 23.74 12.67
C PHE A 417 -12.30 23.64 11.85
N LYS A 418 -12.21 23.48 10.53
CA LYS A 418 -13.35 23.34 9.62
C LYS A 418 -14.23 22.15 9.96
N ARG A 419 -13.60 21.05 10.38
CA ARG A 419 -14.31 19.83 10.75
C ARG A 419 -15.13 19.97 12.01
N THR A 420 -14.62 20.71 13.00
CA THR A 420 -15.16 20.77 14.37
C THR A 420 -16.04 21.98 14.64
N VAL A 421 -15.83 23.11 13.96
CA VAL A 421 -16.45 24.39 14.27
C VAL A 421 -17.99 24.36 14.31
N ASN A 422 -18.64 23.53 13.47
CA ASN A 422 -20.09 23.34 13.45
C ASN A 422 -20.51 21.89 13.77
N LYS A 423 -19.70 21.17 14.52
CA LYS A 423 -20.00 19.81 14.96
C LYS A 423 -19.73 19.66 16.47
N PRO A 424 -20.74 19.53 17.35
CA PRO A 424 -22.19 19.58 17.05
C PRO A 424 -22.65 20.91 16.44
N ALA A 425 -23.87 20.95 15.91
CA ALA A 425 -24.39 22.12 15.20
C ALA A 425 -24.42 23.36 16.11
N ARG A 426 -23.68 24.42 15.70
CA ARG A 426 -23.57 25.71 16.40
C ARG A 426 -24.15 26.88 15.59
N GLY A 427 -24.92 26.58 14.53
CA GLY A 427 -25.45 27.61 13.63
C GLY A 427 -24.40 28.27 12.73
N ILE A 428 -23.24 27.64 12.58
CA ILE A 428 -22.13 28.09 11.72
C ILE A 428 -22.25 27.33 10.39
N GLY A 429 -23.03 27.89 9.47
CA GLY A 429 -23.25 27.31 8.14
C GLY A 429 -22.10 27.59 7.18
N SER A 430 -22.20 26.97 5.99
CA SER A 430 -21.20 27.13 4.91
C SER A 430 -20.92 28.57 4.52
N THR A 431 -21.94 29.45 4.54
CA THR A 431 -21.79 30.88 4.24
C THR A 431 -20.92 31.60 5.27
N THR A 432 -21.13 31.31 6.57
CA THR A 432 -20.30 31.89 7.66
C THR A 432 -18.87 31.40 7.55
N LEU A 433 -18.69 30.11 7.26
CA LEU A 433 -17.35 29.51 7.11
C LEU A 433 -16.61 30.09 5.88
N GLN A 434 -17.30 30.26 4.75
CA GLN A 434 -16.73 30.92 3.57
C GLN A 434 -16.32 32.37 3.83
N ALA A 435 -17.15 33.13 4.54
CA ALA A 435 -16.81 34.51 4.92
C ALA A 435 -15.58 34.56 5.84
N LEU A 436 -15.48 33.59 6.78
CA LEU A 436 -14.32 33.45 7.66
C LEU A 436 -13.06 33.06 6.86
N GLU A 437 -13.16 32.10 5.92
CA GLU A 437 -12.06 31.72 5.04
C GLU A 437 -11.55 32.89 4.21
N LEU A 438 -12.46 33.72 3.68
CA LEU A 438 -12.07 34.92 2.92
C LEU A 438 -11.34 35.93 3.78
N MET A 439 -11.88 36.24 4.97
CA MET A 439 -11.25 37.16 5.94
C MET A 439 -9.87 36.65 6.38
N ALA A 440 -9.75 35.36 6.72
CA ALA A 440 -8.50 34.77 7.13
C ALA A 440 -7.43 34.87 6.01
N ARG A 441 -7.85 34.67 4.75
CA ARG A 441 -7.00 34.80 3.57
C ARG A 441 -6.52 36.24 3.31
N GLU A 442 -7.44 37.18 3.36
CA GLU A 442 -7.13 38.60 3.16
C GLU A 442 -6.12 39.13 4.20
N ARG A 443 -6.23 38.67 5.45
CA ARG A 443 -5.38 39.08 6.55
C ARG A 443 -4.18 38.18 6.79
N GLN A 444 -4.04 37.07 6.03
CA GLN A 444 -3.01 36.06 6.20
C GLN A 444 -2.98 35.48 7.63
N LEU A 445 -4.16 35.23 8.23
CA LEU A 445 -4.33 34.66 9.55
C LEU A 445 -4.84 33.25 9.46
N PRO A 446 -4.52 32.35 10.44
CA PRO A 446 -5.21 31.08 10.61
C PRO A 446 -6.70 31.29 10.91
N LEU A 447 -7.55 30.31 10.52
CA LEU A 447 -9.00 30.37 10.75
C LEU A 447 -9.36 30.59 12.22
N PHE A 448 -8.62 29.95 13.13
CA PHE A 448 -8.80 30.10 14.56
C PHE A 448 -8.65 31.58 15.03
N ARG A 449 -7.62 32.27 14.55
CA ARG A 449 -7.41 33.70 14.90
C ARG A 449 -8.46 34.61 14.28
N ALA A 450 -8.81 34.38 13.02
CA ALA A 450 -9.87 35.11 12.34
C ALA A 450 -11.26 34.86 13.00
N GLY A 451 -11.45 33.66 13.58
CA GLY A 451 -12.68 33.27 14.24
C GLY A 451 -13.08 34.13 15.44
N PHE A 452 -12.13 34.74 16.15
CA PHE A 452 -12.43 35.65 17.27
C PHE A 452 -13.16 36.92 16.81
N GLU A 453 -13.03 37.32 15.55
CA GLU A 453 -13.67 38.50 15.00
C GLU A 453 -15.10 38.23 14.49
N VAL A 454 -15.47 36.96 14.35
CA VAL A 454 -16.80 36.53 13.89
C VAL A 454 -17.65 36.18 15.10
N PRO A 455 -18.71 36.97 15.46
CA PRO A 455 -19.47 36.78 16.71
C PRO A 455 -20.04 35.35 16.90
N LYS A 456 -20.46 34.69 15.81
CA LYS A 456 -20.97 33.32 15.86
C LYS A 456 -19.88 32.26 16.10
N VAL A 457 -18.65 32.55 15.71
CA VAL A 457 -17.50 31.61 15.79
C VAL A 457 -16.70 31.83 17.07
N LYS A 458 -16.69 33.05 17.58
CA LYS A 458 -15.92 33.44 18.76
C LYS A 458 -16.10 32.52 19.98
N PRO A 459 -17.31 32.11 20.40
CA PRO A 459 -17.48 31.19 21.54
C PRO A 459 -16.78 29.84 21.33
N PHE A 460 -16.73 29.35 20.10
CA PHE A 460 -16.00 28.12 19.76
C PHE A 460 -14.48 28.35 19.91
N CYS A 461 -13.95 29.46 19.42
CA CYS A 461 -12.53 29.80 19.57
C CYS A 461 -12.12 29.94 21.03
N GLU A 462 -12.94 30.61 21.86
CA GLU A 462 -12.71 30.76 23.31
C GLU A 462 -12.72 29.40 24.04
N MET A 463 -13.59 28.48 23.65
CA MET A 463 -13.62 27.13 24.17
C MET A 463 -12.31 26.37 23.84
N ILE A 464 -11.90 26.39 22.57
CA ILE A 464 -10.65 25.74 22.13
C ILE A 464 -9.44 26.36 22.82
N GLU A 465 -9.38 27.70 22.96
CA GLU A 465 -8.27 28.39 23.64
C GLU A 465 -8.12 27.93 25.10
N LYS A 466 -9.24 27.80 25.81
CA LYS A 466 -9.25 27.30 27.22
C LYS A 466 -8.73 25.85 27.30
N LEU A 467 -9.15 24.99 26.37
CA LEU A 467 -8.73 23.60 26.35
C LEU A 467 -7.24 23.49 25.92
N ALA A 468 -6.79 24.30 24.98
CA ALA A 468 -5.40 24.33 24.54
C ALA A 468 -4.42 24.73 25.65
N MET A 469 -4.82 25.61 26.58
CA MET A 469 -4.01 25.99 27.74
C MET A 469 -3.73 24.80 28.68
N LEU A 470 -4.58 23.77 28.66
CA LEU A 470 -4.47 22.59 29.53
C LEU A 470 -3.57 21.51 28.95
N VAL A 471 -3.25 21.53 27.66
CA VAL A 471 -2.52 20.46 26.96
C VAL A 471 -1.19 20.12 27.64
N LYS A 472 -0.47 21.09 28.16
CA LYS A 472 0.85 20.91 28.78
C LYS A 472 0.82 20.56 30.27
N THR A 473 -0.31 20.76 30.92
CA THR A 473 -0.43 20.67 32.40
C THR A 473 -1.38 19.57 32.87
N THR A 474 -2.18 19.02 31.97
CA THR A 474 -3.20 18.03 32.30
C THR A 474 -2.87 16.70 31.59
N ASP A 475 -3.04 15.60 32.31
CA ASP A 475 -2.90 14.26 31.76
C ASP A 475 -3.81 14.04 30.54
N ALA A 476 -3.32 13.27 29.56
CA ALA A 476 -4.02 13.05 28.30
C ALA A 476 -5.44 12.52 28.49
N TYR A 477 -5.65 11.58 29.43
CA TYR A 477 -6.97 11.00 29.68
C TYR A 477 -7.96 12.02 30.23
N GLU A 478 -7.57 12.77 31.25
CA GLU A 478 -8.41 13.81 31.86
C GLU A 478 -8.75 14.90 30.86
N LEU A 479 -7.80 15.29 30.01
CA LEU A 479 -8.02 16.29 28.97
C LEU A 479 -8.94 15.72 27.86
N ALA A 480 -8.75 14.50 27.41
CA ALA A 480 -9.59 13.88 26.39
C ALA A 480 -11.06 13.81 26.82
N LYS A 481 -11.29 13.40 28.08
CA LYS A 481 -12.64 13.38 28.69
C LYS A 481 -13.25 14.79 28.71
N ARG A 482 -12.49 15.78 29.17
CA ARG A 482 -12.93 17.17 29.21
C ARG A 482 -13.25 17.72 27.83
N ILE A 483 -12.45 17.40 26.81
CA ILE A 483 -12.73 17.79 25.43
C ILE A 483 -14.02 17.14 24.93
N ALA A 484 -14.26 15.87 25.23
CA ALA A 484 -15.49 15.16 24.85
C ALA A 484 -16.74 15.85 25.44
N ASP A 485 -16.68 16.28 26.69
CA ASP A 485 -17.76 16.97 27.40
C ASP A 485 -17.92 18.43 26.95
N ASP A 486 -16.86 19.25 27.01
CA ASP A 486 -16.89 20.69 26.72
C ASP A 486 -17.22 20.98 25.25
N SER A 487 -16.78 20.10 24.32
CA SER A 487 -17.14 20.22 22.89
C SER A 487 -18.63 19.99 22.65
N GLY A 488 -19.32 19.30 23.55
CA GLY A 488 -20.69 18.86 23.42
C GLY A 488 -20.88 17.69 22.45
N LEU A 489 -19.80 17.09 21.93
CA LEU A 489 -19.87 16.02 20.94
C LEU A 489 -20.38 14.72 21.57
N TYR A 490 -19.92 14.40 22.76
CA TYR A 490 -20.40 13.24 23.52
C TYR A 490 -21.90 13.35 23.83
N ALA A 491 -22.35 14.50 24.34
CA ALA A 491 -23.78 14.76 24.61
C ALA A 491 -24.62 14.69 23.33
N PHE A 492 -24.09 15.16 22.22
CA PHE A 492 -24.76 15.09 20.91
C PHE A 492 -25.03 13.66 20.47
N PHE A 493 -24.03 12.77 20.51
CA PHE A 493 -24.23 11.36 20.14
C PHE A 493 -25.08 10.62 21.17
N LYS A 494 -24.93 10.88 22.45
CA LYS A 494 -25.73 10.28 23.52
C LYS A 494 -27.21 10.64 23.45
N SER A 495 -27.56 11.76 22.87
CA SER A 495 -28.96 12.16 22.66
C SER A 495 -29.65 11.38 21.54
N ASP A 496 -28.89 10.72 20.66
CA ASP A 496 -29.39 9.84 19.60
C ASP A 496 -29.62 8.42 20.17
N THR A 497 -30.89 8.09 20.44
CA THR A 497 -31.29 6.79 21.01
C THR A 497 -31.37 5.66 19.97
N SER A 498 -31.07 5.92 18.69
CA SER A 498 -30.99 4.90 17.64
C SER A 498 -29.85 3.93 17.92
N VAL A 499 -29.93 2.72 17.36
CA VAL A 499 -28.84 1.72 17.46
C VAL A 499 -27.53 2.30 16.92
N GLU A 500 -27.59 3.11 15.87
CA GLU A 500 -26.45 3.79 15.30
C GLU A 500 -25.88 4.88 16.23
N GLY A 501 -26.75 5.68 16.89
CA GLY A 501 -26.37 6.67 17.89
C GLY A 501 -25.70 6.04 19.11
N GLN A 502 -26.25 4.92 19.61
CA GLN A 502 -25.65 4.16 20.71
C GLN A 502 -24.27 3.62 20.32
N SER A 503 -24.13 3.06 19.12
CA SER A 503 -22.83 2.58 18.63
C SER A 503 -21.81 3.72 18.51
N ARG A 504 -22.20 4.91 18.03
CA ARG A 504 -21.31 6.08 17.97
C ARG A 504 -20.89 6.56 19.36
N THR A 505 -21.80 6.53 20.33
CA THR A 505 -21.51 6.88 21.72
C THR A 505 -20.47 5.92 22.29
N SER A 506 -20.69 4.60 22.16
CA SER A 506 -19.72 3.58 22.59
C SER A 506 -18.36 3.75 21.92
N ASN A 507 -18.32 4.11 20.64
CA ASN A 507 -17.04 4.38 19.95
C ASN A 507 -16.29 5.58 20.53
N ILE A 508 -16.97 6.65 20.96
CA ILE A 508 -16.34 7.78 21.65
C ILE A 508 -15.81 7.37 23.03
N GLU A 509 -16.59 6.57 23.78
CA GLU A 509 -16.16 6.03 25.07
C GLU A 509 -14.90 5.16 24.90
N GLU A 510 -14.91 4.25 23.93
CA GLU A 510 -13.75 3.41 23.58
C GLU A 510 -12.50 4.25 23.17
N LEU A 511 -12.70 5.36 22.44
CA LEU A 511 -11.60 6.27 22.14
C LEU A 511 -11.01 6.89 23.40
N VAL A 512 -11.84 7.37 24.32
CA VAL A 512 -11.38 7.97 25.60
C VAL A 512 -10.70 6.91 26.46
N ASP A 513 -11.22 5.68 26.50
CA ASP A 513 -10.60 4.57 27.19
C ASP A 513 -9.23 4.20 26.58
N SER A 514 -9.09 4.25 25.27
CA SER A 514 -7.79 4.03 24.61
C SER A 514 -6.73 5.07 24.99
N VAL A 515 -7.14 6.31 25.33
CA VAL A 515 -6.23 7.31 25.91
C VAL A 515 -5.80 6.92 27.32
N ALA A 516 -6.72 6.36 28.14
CA ALA A 516 -6.38 5.89 29.48
C ALA A 516 -5.36 4.74 29.42
N VAL A 517 -5.58 3.77 28.54
CA VAL A 517 -4.65 2.64 28.33
C VAL A 517 -3.27 3.17 27.91
N PHE A 518 -3.20 4.11 27.00
CA PHE A 518 -1.94 4.73 26.59
C PHE A 518 -1.20 5.37 27.77
N VAL A 519 -1.88 6.13 28.62
CA VAL A 519 -1.29 6.76 29.79
C VAL A 519 -0.75 5.72 30.76
N GLU A 520 -1.51 4.64 31.01
CA GLU A 520 -1.11 3.55 31.89
C GLU A 520 0.13 2.80 31.38
N GLU A 521 0.15 2.47 30.08
CA GLU A 521 1.31 1.87 29.42
C GLU A 521 2.55 2.74 29.57
N ARG A 522 2.43 4.05 29.30
CA ARG A 522 3.54 5.00 29.43
C ARG A 522 4.02 5.16 30.87
N ARG A 523 3.09 5.16 31.83
CA ARG A 523 3.43 5.22 33.25
C ARG A 523 4.18 3.95 33.69
N THR A 524 3.69 2.78 33.31
CA THR A 524 4.36 1.49 33.56
C THR A 524 5.74 1.43 32.88
N GLU A 525 5.89 1.98 31.69
CA GLU A 525 7.19 2.11 31.01
C GLU A 525 8.15 2.99 31.81
N ALA A 526 7.70 4.14 32.30
CA ALA A 526 8.50 5.07 33.09
C ALA A 526 8.91 4.47 34.45
N GLU A 527 7.99 3.85 35.20
CA GLU A 527 8.27 3.16 36.47
C GLU A 527 9.34 2.09 36.34
N SER A 528 9.27 1.31 35.26
CA SER A 528 10.22 0.23 35.04
C SER A 528 11.55 0.68 34.44
N SER A 529 11.66 1.92 33.91
CA SER A 529 12.93 2.53 33.52
C SER A 529 13.74 3.07 34.70
N GLY A 530 13.10 3.17 35.90
CA GLY A 530 13.72 3.68 37.11
C GLY A 530 13.89 5.21 37.11
N GLU A 531 13.10 5.90 36.31
CA GLU A 531 12.93 7.35 36.42
C GLU A 531 12.25 7.64 37.76
N VAL A 532 12.93 8.36 38.60
CA VAL A 532 12.50 8.70 39.97
C VAL A 532 11.41 9.74 39.89
N ASP A 533 10.23 9.46 40.38
CA ASP A 533 9.04 10.30 40.48
C ASP A 533 8.04 10.18 39.28
N THR A 534 7.50 8.98 39.10
CA THR A 534 6.41 8.73 38.13
C THR A 534 5.11 9.45 38.46
N GLU A 535 4.90 9.90 39.72
CA GLU A 535 3.75 10.70 40.13
C GLU A 535 3.79 12.12 39.54
N THR A 536 4.96 12.62 39.12
CA THR A 536 5.15 13.95 38.52
C THR A 536 5.17 13.92 36.99
N LEU A 537 5.28 12.75 36.36
CA LEU A 537 5.28 12.62 34.89
C LEU A 537 3.87 12.80 34.33
N THR A 538 3.69 13.83 33.51
CA THR A 538 2.45 14.10 32.78
C THR A 538 2.59 13.61 31.36
N PHE A 539 1.79 12.61 30.94
CA PHE A 539 1.69 12.16 29.56
C PHE A 539 0.62 12.98 28.85
N THR A 540 1.02 13.73 27.84
CA THR A 540 0.17 14.73 27.21
C THR A 540 -0.69 14.19 26.09
N LEU A 541 -1.75 14.92 25.73
CA LEU A 541 -2.59 14.59 24.58
C LEU A 541 -1.80 14.65 23.25
N ASP A 542 -0.74 15.42 23.17
CA ASP A 542 0.17 15.47 22.03
C ASP A 542 0.92 14.15 21.84
N ASP A 543 1.40 13.55 22.96
CA ASP A 543 2.05 12.22 22.93
C ASP A 543 1.09 11.12 22.46
N TYR A 544 -0.19 11.20 22.87
CA TYR A 544 -1.22 10.28 22.39
C TYR A 544 -1.49 10.45 20.88
N LEU A 545 -1.62 11.68 20.39
CA LEU A 545 -1.84 11.95 18.97
C LEU A 545 -0.68 11.44 18.11
N GLU A 546 0.55 11.59 18.58
CA GLU A 546 1.72 11.00 17.92
C GLU A 546 1.63 9.46 17.88
N ASN A 547 1.27 8.85 18.99
CA ASN A 547 1.08 7.40 19.07
C ASN A 547 0.04 6.89 18.07
N VAL A 548 -1.12 7.56 17.97
CA VAL A 548 -2.20 7.20 17.05
C VAL A 548 -1.80 7.43 15.60
N ALA A 549 -1.13 8.55 15.28
CA ALA A 549 -0.67 8.83 13.93
C ALA A 549 0.27 7.75 13.38
N LEU A 550 0.99 7.07 14.27
CA LEU A 550 1.94 6.00 13.92
C LEU A 550 1.32 4.60 13.91
N LEU A 551 0.04 4.44 14.31
CA LEU A 551 -0.65 3.16 14.21
C LEU A 551 -0.93 2.81 12.74
N SER A 552 -0.55 1.61 12.33
CA SER A 552 -0.93 1.04 11.03
C SER A 552 -2.14 0.11 11.20
N ASN A 553 -2.87 -0.15 10.11
CA ASN A 553 -3.99 -1.11 10.12
C ASN A 553 -3.59 -2.54 10.54
N ALA A 554 -2.28 -2.84 10.56
CA ALA A 554 -1.74 -4.11 11.02
C ALA A 554 -1.56 -4.15 12.54
N ASP A 555 -1.57 -3.00 13.21
CA ASP A 555 -1.31 -2.87 14.65
C ASP A 555 -2.60 -2.95 15.49
N THR A 556 -3.78 -2.90 14.86
CA THR A 556 -5.09 -2.96 15.53
C THR A 556 -5.59 -4.42 15.67
N ARG A 557 -4.89 -5.27 16.40
CA ARG A 557 -5.42 -6.57 16.84
C ARG A 557 -6.05 -6.40 18.22
N GLU A 558 -7.31 -6.82 18.37
CA GLU A 558 -7.90 -7.07 19.67
C GLU A 558 -7.25 -8.35 20.24
N ASP A 559 -6.62 -8.26 21.40
CA ASP A 559 -5.94 -9.37 22.09
C ASP A 559 -6.91 -10.32 22.84
N ASP A 560 -8.13 -10.47 22.36
CA ASP A 560 -9.06 -11.43 22.96
C ASP A 560 -8.82 -12.83 22.38
N GLU A 561 -7.98 -13.61 23.07
CA GLU A 561 -7.58 -14.98 22.67
C GLU A 561 -8.78 -15.93 22.49
N SER A 562 -9.88 -15.71 23.19
CA SER A 562 -11.08 -16.56 23.09
C SER A 562 -11.92 -16.29 21.83
N ALA A 563 -11.74 -15.14 21.18
CA ALA A 563 -12.43 -14.71 19.98
C ALA A 563 -11.66 -15.01 18.66
N ASN A 564 -10.47 -15.60 18.75
CA ASN A 564 -9.49 -15.62 17.66
C ASN A 564 -9.59 -16.79 16.69
N ASN A 565 -10.41 -17.80 16.89
CA ASN A 565 -10.55 -18.93 15.95
C ASN A 565 -11.35 -18.52 14.70
N LYS A 566 -10.74 -17.69 13.84
CA LYS A 566 -11.34 -17.09 12.62
C LYS A 566 -10.41 -17.23 11.43
N VAL A 567 -10.98 -17.48 10.25
CA VAL A 567 -10.22 -17.44 8.99
C VAL A 567 -9.78 -16.01 8.68
N SER A 568 -8.51 -15.81 8.37
CA SER A 568 -7.94 -14.51 8.04
C SER A 568 -8.09 -14.20 6.54
N LEU A 569 -8.76 -13.10 6.20
CA LEU A 569 -8.90 -12.59 4.83
C LEU A 569 -8.11 -11.31 4.67
N MET A 570 -7.19 -11.26 3.69
CA MET A 570 -6.36 -10.05 3.49
C MET A 570 -5.75 -9.98 2.09
N THR A 571 -5.31 -8.77 1.74
CA THR A 571 -4.46 -8.62 0.54
C THR A 571 -3.09 -9.23 0.78
N VAL A 572 -2.41 -9.68 -0.29
CA VAL A 572 -1.03 -10.19 -0.19
C VAL A 572 -0.08 -9.17 0.45
N HIS A 573 -0.27 -7.87 0.18
CA HIS A 573 0.53 -6.81 0.81
C HIS A 573 0.37 -6.78 2.34
N SER A 574 -0.85 -6.97 2.82
CA SER A 574 -1.13 -7.02 4.26
C SER A 574 -0.61 -8.28 4.94
N ALA A 575 -0.37 -9.35 4.18
CA ALA A 575 0.17 -10.62 4.69
C ALA A 575 1.69 -10.57 4.92
N LYS A 576 2.39 -9.53 4.45
CA LYS A 576 3.84 -9.40 4.70
C LYS A 576 4.13 -9.30 6.19
N GLY A 577 5.09 -10.10 6.67
CA GLY A 577 5.42 -10.21 8.10
C GLY A 577 4.59 -11.24 8.87
N LEU A 578 3.45 -11.69 8.33
CA LEU A 578 2.61 -12.73 8.94
C LEU A 578 2.98 -14.12 8.44
N GLU A 579 2.47 -15.17 9.12
CA GLU A 579 2.64 -16.57 8.73
C GLU A 579 1.46 -17.41 9.21
N TYR A 580 1.09 -18.41 8.42
CA TYR A 580 -0.06 -19.27 8.67
C TYR A 580 0.26 -20.72 8.30
N PRO A 581 -0.27 -21.71 9.03
CA PRO A 581 -0.15 -23.12 8.62
C PRO A 581 -0.63 -23.38 7.19
N TYR A 582 -1.80 -22.84 6.81
CA TYR A 582 -2.44 -23.04 5.52
C TYR A 582 -2.73 -21.71 4.84
N VAL A 583 -2.24 -21.53 3.63
CA VAL A 583 -2.44 -20.30 2.83
C VAL A 583 -3.15 -20.65 1.52
N LEU A 584 -4.29 -19.97 1.27
CA LEU A 584 -5.04 -20.06 0.03
C LEU A 584 -4.87 -18.75 -0.73
N ILE A 585 -4.34 -18.81 -1.95
CA ILE A 585 -4.07 -17.63 -2.79
C ILE A 585 -5.08 -17.64 -3.94
N THR A 586 -5.96 -16.63 -4.00
CA THR A 586 -7.11 -16.62 -4.89
C THR A 586 -6.98 -15.59 -6.01
N GLY A 587 -7.66 -15.85 -7.13
CA GLY A 587 -7.69 -14.96 -8.29
C GLY A 587 -6.36 -14.90 -9.02
N LEU A 588 -5.68 -16.04 -9.17
CA LEU A 588 -4.44 -16.14 -9.94
C LEU A 588 -4.73 -16.17 -11.43
N GLU A 589 -5.09 -15.01 -11.97
CA GLU A 589 -5.52 -14.80 -13.34
C GLU A 589 -4.70 -13.70 -13.99
N GLU A 590 -4.43 -13.82 -15.29
CA GLU A 590 -3.85 -12.72 -16.07
C GLU A 590 -4.75 -11.49 -15.94
N ASN A 591 -4.15 -10.31 -15.85
CA ASN A 591 -4.83 -9.04 -15.66
C ASN A 591 -5.42 -8.77 -14.26
N LEU A 592 -5.35 -9.74 -13.35
CA LEU A 592 -5.73 -9.61 -11.95
C LEU A 592 -4.54 -9.81 -11.01
N PHE A 593 -3.83 -10.93 -11.15
CA PHE A 593 -2.58 -11.21 -10.46
C PHE A 593 -1.65 -12.00 -11.41
N PRO A 594 -0.80 -11.30 -12.19
CA PRO A 594 -0.39 -9.89 -12.13
C PRO A 594 -1.46 -8.89 -12.56
N SER A 595 -1.45 -7.69 -11.94
CA SER A 595 -2.43 -6.64 -12.22
C SER A 595 -2.06 -5.84 -13.48
N LEU A 596 -2.95 -5.80 -14.49
CA LEU A 596 -2.74 -5.03 -15.73
C LEU A 596 -2.40 -3.56 -15.52
N THR A 597 -2.99 -2.94 -14.50
CA THR A 597 -2.78 -1.50 -14.22
C THR A 597 -1.35 -1.20 -13.76
N MET A 598 -0.60 -2.22 -13.38
CA MET A 598 0.78 -2.14 -12.90
C MET A 598 1.82 -2.61 -13.93
N LEU A 599 1.40 -3.22 -15.04
CA LEU A 599 2.31 -3.80 -16.03
C LEU A 599 2.67 -2.79 -17.12
N SER A 600 3.54 -1.83 -16.83
CA SER A 600 4.09 -0.91 -17.83
C SER A 600 5.53 -1.27 -18.24
N SER A 601 6.23 -2.05 -17.43
CA SER A 601 7.62 -2.42 -17.65
C SER A 601 7.92 -3.85 -17.16
N ARG A 602 9.10 -4.39 -17.53
CA ARG A 602 9.59 -5.66 -17.01
C ARG A 602 9.78 -5.62 -15.48
N GLN A 603 10.19 -4.48 -14.95
CA GLN A 603 10.37 -4.28 -13.51
C GLN A 603 9.05 -4.43 -12.73
N ASP A 604 7.94 -4.00 -13.34
CA ASP A 604 6.61 -4.15 -12.72
C ASP A 604 6.20 -5.62 -12.64
N VAL A 605 6.50 -6.43 -13.67
CA VAL A 605 6.27 -7.88 -13.63
C VAL A 605 7.12 -8.53 -12.54
N GLU A 606 8.37 -8.12 -12.40
CA GLU A 606 9.26 -8.62 -11.35
C GLU A 606 8.76 -8.24 -9.94
N GLU A 607 8.13 -7.06 -9.78
CA GLU A 607 7.52 -6.66 -8.50
C GLU A 607 6.28 -7.50 -8.19
N GLU A 608 5.38 -7.71 -9.15
CA GLU A 608 4.22 -8.58 -9.00
C GLU A 608 4.64 -10.04 -8.70
N ARG A 609 5.75 -10.52 -9.30
CA ARG A 609 6.32 -11.83 -8.98
C ARG A 609 6.87 -11.89 -7.55
N ARG A 610 7.52 -10.83 -7.06
CA ARG A 610 7.92 -10.73 -5.64
C ARG A 610 6.70 -10.73 -4.72
N LEU A 611 5.61 -10.09 -5.14
CA LEU A 611 4.36 -10.12 -4.38
C LEU A 611 3.80 -11.55 -4.29
N PHE A 612 3.81 -12.29 -5.38
CA PHE A 612 3.38 -13.68 -5.36
C PHE A 612 4.35 -14.58 -4.55
N TYR A 613 5.66 -14.36 -4.66
CA TYR A 613 6.66 -14.99 -3.79
C TYR A 613 6.38 -14.73 -2.31
N VAL A 614 6.02 -13.50 -1.94
CA VAL A 614 5.61 -13.18 -0.56
C VAL A 614 4.39 -14.01 -0.17
N ALA A 615 3.36 -14.11 -1.03
CA ALA A 615 2.16 -14.89 -0.73
C ALA A 615 2.47 -16.36 -0.43
N VAL A 616 3.24 -17.01 -1.32
CA VAL A 616 3.63 -18.44 -1.16
C VAL A 616 4.43 -18.66 0.12
N THR A 617 5.37 -17.74 0.42
CA THR A 617 6.25 -17.86 1.60
C THR A 617 5.57 -17.50 2.94
N ARG A 618 4.27 -17.18 2.94
CA ARG A 618 3.50 -17.04 4.20
C ARG A 618 3.08 -18.38 4.78
N ALA A 619 3.07 -19.44 3.98
CA ALA A 619 2.65 -20.77 4.39
C ALA A 619 3.73 -21.51 5.18
N GLN A 620 3.29 -22.21 6.21
CA GLN A 620 4.12 -23.14 6.98
C GLN A 620 3.98 -24.58 6.45
N LYS A 621 2.73 -25.08 6.30
CA LYS A 621 2.42 -26.49 5.98
C LYS A 621 1.99 -26.70 4.54
N ALA A 622 1.01 -25.93 4.05
CA ALA A 622 0.47 -26.12 2.69
C ALA A 622 0.05 -24.81 2.02
N VAL A 623 0.11 -24.81 0.69
CA VAL A 623 -0.35 -23.72 -0.18
C VAL A 623 -1.39 -24.28 -1.15
N THR A 624 -2.51 -23.56 -1.30
CA THR A 624 -3.52 -23.81 -2.32
C THR A 624 -3.63 -22.57 -3.20
N LEU A 625 -3.53 -22.76 -4.51
CA LEU A 625 -3.67 -21.71 -5.52
C LEU A 625 -5.05 -21.85 -6.17
N SER A 626 -5.75 -20.75 -6.44
CA SER A 626 -7.01 -20.83 -7.19
C SER A 626 -7.13 -19.75 -8.26
N TYR A 627 -7.85 -20.09 -9.35
CA TYR A 627 -8.19 -19.16 -10.42
C TYR A 627 -9.54 -19.50 -11.00
N SER A 628 -10.20 -18.50 -11.63
CA SER A 628 -11.45 -18.69 -12.35
C SER A 628 -11.33 -18.34 -13.83
N SER A 629 -12.00 -19.12 -14.70
CA SER A 629 -12.04 -18.86 -16.15
C SER A 629 -12.86 -17.62 -16.51
N SER A 630 -13.79 -17.20 -15.65
CA SER A 630 -14.64 -16.03 -15.86
C SER A 630 -14.87 -15.26 -14.58
N ARG A 631 -14.80 -13.96 -14.65
CA ARG A 631 -15.02 -13.03 -13.51
C ARG A 631 -15.84 -11.81 -13.91
N MET A 632 -16.72 -11.37 -13.02
CA MET A 632 -17.48 -10.13 -13.24
C MET A 632 -16.61 -8.90 -12.96
N ARG A 633 -16.40 -8.05 -13.96
CA ARG A 633 -15.72 -6.75 -13.84
C ARG A 633 -16.55 -5.65 -14.47
N ASN A 634 -16.74 -4.55 -13.77
CA ASN A 634 -17.48 -3.38 -14.27
C ASN A 634 -18.85 -3.74 -14.92
N GLY A 635 -19.55 -4.76 -14.37
CA GLY A 635 -20.84 -5.23 -14.88
C GLY A 635 -20.77 -6.09 -16.13
N LYS A 636 -19.57 -6.57 -16.52
CA LYS A 636 -19.38 -7.50 -17.65
C LYS A 636 -18.60 -8.73 -17.19
N HIS A 637 -18.95 -9.88 -17.76
CA HIS A 637 -18.15 -11.10 -17.61
C HIS A 637 -16.91 -10.98 -18.52
N GLU A 638 -15.74 -11.11 -17.92
CA GLU A 638 -14.46 -11.18 -18.62
C GLU A 638 -13.92 -12.61 -18.49
N ASN A 639 -13.48 -13.17 -19.61
CA ASN A 639 -12.80 -14.47 -19.60
C ASN A 639 -11.33 -14.24 -19.27
N ASN A 640 -10.80 -15.03 -18.36
CA ASN A 640 -9.45 -14.92 -17.86
C ASN A 640 -8.67 -16.20 -18.14
N SER A 641 -7.40 -16.04 -18.49
CA SER A 641 -6.43 -17.15 -18.50
C SER A 641 -5.78 -17.27 -17.13
N PRO A 642 -5.29 -18.46 -16.74
CA PRO A 642 -4.53 -18.60 -15.49
C PRO A 642 -3.29 -17.72 -15.49
N SER A 643 -2.90 -17.26 -14.32
CA SER A 643 -1.73 -16.40 -14.13
C SER A 643 -0.45 -17.06 -14.64
N ARG A 644 0.38 -16.31 -15.37
CA ARG A 644 1.72 -16.75 -15.77
C ARG A 644 2.58 -17.21 -14.62
N PHE A 645 2.37 -16.71 -13.42
CA PHE A 645 3.13 -17.07 -12.24
C PHE A 645 2.93 -18.53 -11.81
N ILE A 646 1.79 -19.12 -12.14
CA ILE A 646 1.58 -20.57 -11.91
C ILE A 646 2.54 -21.39 -12.80
N LYS A 647 2.74 -20.99 -14.06
CA LYS A 647 3.66 -21.64 -15.01
C LYS A 647 5.13 -21.47 -14.59
N GLU A 648 5.46 -20.42 -13.87
CA GLU A 648 6.83 -20.13 -13.40
C GLU A 648 7.23 -20.97 -12.18
N ILE A 649 6.28 -21.62 -11.51
CA ILE A 649 6.59 -22.62 -10.50
C ILE A 649 6.93 -23.95 -11.21
N ASP A 650 8.04 -24.57 -10.82
CA ASP A 650 8.42 -25.86 -11.36
C ASP A 650 7.32 -26.91 -11.11
N SER A 651 6.87 -27.58 -12.18
CA SER A 651 5.75 -28.54 -12.15
C SER A 651 5.93 -29.70 -11.16
N ARG A 652 7.17 -30.00 -10.78
CA ARG A 652 7.49 -31.01 -9.76
C ARG A 652 6.86 -30.72 -8.41
N TYR A 653 6.66 -29.44 -8.09
CA TYR A 653 6.10 -28.97 -6.82
C TYR A 653 4.59 -28.76 -6.85
N LEU A 654 3.96 -28.95 -8.01
CA LEU A 654 2.52 -28.82 -8.20
C LEU A 654 1.82 -30.17 -8.15
N GLU A 655 0.64 -30.26 -7.52
CA GLU A 655 -0.17 -31.47 -7.47
C GLU A 655 -0.79 -31.76 -8.84
N ASN A 656 -1.40 -30.74 -9.45
CA ASN A 656 -2.04 -30.80 -10.76
C ASN A 656 -1.48 -29.68 -11.64
N PRO A 657 -0.29 -29.86 -12.26
CA PRO A 657 0.28 -28.83 -13.11
C PRO A 657 -0.62 -28.59 -14.33
N LEU A 658 -0.81 -27.33 -14.68
CA LEU A 658 -1.61 -26.93 -15.84
C LEU A 658 -0.89 -27.31 -17.14
N SER A 659 -1.67 -27.74 -18.15
CA SER A 659 -1.17 -27.99 -19.50
C SER A 659 -0.81 -26.68 -20.22
N GLU A 660 0.03 -26.73 -21.25
CA GLU A 660 0.38 -25.54 -22.04
C GLU A 660 -0.85 -24.92 -22.71
N ASP A 661 -1.82 -25.73 -23.13
CA ASP A 661 -3.07 -25.30 -23.77
C ASP A 661 -3.96 -24.47 -22.85
N GLU A 662 -3.89 -24.66 -21.53
CA GLU A 662 -4.67 -23.89 -20.56
C GLU A 662 -4.17 -22.45 -20.37
N PHE A 663 -2.94 -22.15 -20.79
CA PHE A 663 -2.36 -20.79 -20.79
C PHE A 663 -2.59 -20.03 -22.11
N GLU A 664 -3.05 -20.72 -23.18
CA GLU A 664 -3.42 -20.02 -24.40
C GLU A 664 -4.63 -19.12 -24.15
N PRO A 665 -4.60 -17.86 -24.64
CA PRO A 665 -5.76 -17.00 -24.56
C PRO A 665 -6.93 -17.70 -25.23
N VAL A 666 -8.02 -17.91 -24.52
CA VAL A 666 -9.27 -18.28 -25.16
C VAL A 666 -9.56 -17.18 -26.17
N GLU A 667 -9.34 -17.45 -27.47
CA GLU A 667 -9.72 -16.53 -28.52
C GLU A 667 -11.22 -16.27 -28.38
N SER A 668 -11.56 -15.24 -27.62
CA SER A 668 -12.87 -14.62 -27.72
C SER A 668 -12.92 -14.10 -29.14
N GLY A 669 -13.78 -14.66 -29.96
CA GLY A 669 -14.01 -14.21 -31.32
C GLY A 669 -14.56 -12.80 -31.39
N TRP A 670 -13.76 -11.84 -30.94
CA TRP A 670 -13.96 -10.39 -31.17
C TRP A 670 -12.58 -9.70 -31.11
N GLY A 671 -12.23 -9.21 -32.30
CA GLY A 671 -10.94 -8.70 -32.72
C GLY A 671 -10.25 -7.66 -31.84
N GLY A 672 -8.97 -7.84 -31.78
CA GLY A 672 -7.97 -6.80 -32.03
C GLY A 672 -7.51 -5.93 -30.88
N PHE A 673 -6.28 -6.12 -30.44
CA PHE A 673 -5.25 -5.07 -30.49
C PHE A 673 -3.84 -5.64 -30.28
N GLY A 674 -3.04 -5.51 -31.29
CA GLY A 674 -1.63 -5.17 -31.37
C GLY A 674 -0.60 -5.94 -30.54
N GLY A 675 0.03 -6.97 -31.16
CA GLY A 675 1.26 -7.55 -30.68
C GLY A 675 2.48 -6.71 -31.05
N PHE A 676 3.49 -6.68 -30.18
CA PHE A 676 4.88 -6.33 -30.51
C PHE A 676 5.70 -7.60 -30.63
N GLY A 677 6.45 -7.68 -31.73
CA GLY A 677 7.15 -8.86 -32.20
C GLY A 677 8.31 -9.31 -31.32
N GLY A 678 8.49 -10.61 -31.26
CA GLY A 678 9.71 -11.29 -30.85
C GLY A 678 10.29 -12.07 -32.01
N PHE A 679 11.55 -11.80 -32.28
CA PHE A 679 12.38 -12.58 -33.23
C PHE A 679 12.58 -13.99 -32.70
N SER A 680 12.41 -14.99 -33.54
CA SER A 680 13.01 -16.30 -33.33
C SER A 680 13.47 -16.93 -34.64
N GLU A 681 14.71 -17.37 -34.60
CA GLU A 681 15.45 -17.99 -35.68
C GLU A 681 14.89 -19.39 -36.07
N ARG A 682 15.02 -19.66 -37.34
CA ARG A 682 14.69 -20.94 -37.97
C ARG A 682 15.71 -22.01 -37.60
N SER A 683 15.24 -23.21 -37.34
CA SER A 683 16.00 -24.42 -37.57
C SER A 683 15.16 -25.46 -38.31
N TYR A 684 15.77 -26.06 -39.33
CA TYR A 684 15.21 -27.07 -40.23
C TYR A 684 15.28 -28.46 -39.61
N GLY A 685 14.24 -29.27 -39.82
CA GLY A 685 14.29 -30.74 -39.60
C GLY A 685 13.14 -31.48 -40.23
N LYS A 686 13.47 -32.35 -41.19
CA LYS A 686 12.58 -33.12 -42.08
C LYS A 686 11.98 -34.40 -41.47
N SER A 687 10.87 -34.81 -42.13
CA SER A 687 10.33 -36.18 -42.37
C SER A 687 9.54 -36.81 -41.20
N SER A 688 8.47 -37.54 -41.42
CA SER A 688 7.91 -38.38 -42.48
C SER A 688 6.54 -38.90 -41.99
N ARG A 689 5.62 -39.07 -42.93
CA ARG A 689 4.34 -39.78 -42.72
C ARG A 689 4.54 -41.30 -42.56
N PRO A 690 3.57 -42.05 -42.03
CA PRO A 690 2.61 -42.70 -42.92
C PRO A 690 1.16 -42.85 -42.41
N ARG A 691 0.36 -43.19 -43.32
CA ARG A 691 -1.05 -43.38 -43.58
C ARG A 691 -1.58 -44.75 -43.05
N SER A 692 -2.84 -44.83 -42.58
CA SER A 692 -3.80 -45.97 -42.80
C SER A 692 -5.18 -45.54 -42.32
N GLU A 693 -6.15 -45.38 -43.20
CA GLU A 693 -7.27 -46.24 -43.60
C GLU A 693 -8.22 -46.65 -42.44
N ALA A 694 -9.38 -46.03 -42.39
CA ALA A 694 -10.71 -46.34 -42.95
C ALA A 694 -11.52 -47.38 -42.18
N ARG A 695 -12.73 -47.05 -41.75
CA ARG A 695 -13.98 -47.72 -42.11
C ARG A 695 -15.21 -47.00 -41.53
N SER A 696 -16.16 -46.88 -42.43
CA SER A 696 -17.50 -46.31 -42.35
C SER A 696 -18.48 -47.15 -41.53
N PHE A 697 -19.50 -46.48 -40.96
CA PHE A 697 -20.91 -46.93 -41.13
C PHE A 697 -21.82 -45.70 -40.93
N GLY A 698 -22.73 -45.57 -41.88
CA GLY A 698 -23.64 -44.47 -42.04
C GLY A 698 -24.99 -44.66 -41.36
N THR A 699 -25.72 -43.62 -41.26
CA THR A 699 -27.17 -43.55 -41.54
C THR A 699 -27.64 -42.13 -41.81
N ARG A 700 -28.47 -42.02 -42.75
CA ARG A 700 -29.13 -41.02 -43.54
C ARG A 700 -30.17 -40.25 -42.76
N THR A 701 -30.28 -38.91 -42.96
CA THR A 701 -31.51 -38.28 -43.40
C THR A 701 -31.31 -36.78 -43.72
N GLN A 702 -31.64 -36.44 -44.95
CA GLN A 702 -32.28 -35.29 -45.61
C GLN A 702 -31.98 -33.85 -45.19
N SER A 703 -31.24 -33.16 -46.01
CA SER A 703 -31.57 -32.04 -46.93
C SER A 703 -32.19 -30.76 -46.37
N LYS A 704 -31.43 -29.70 -46.44
CA LYS A 704 -31.86 -28.44 -47.08
C LYS A 704 -30.64 -27.74 -47.66
N GLN A 705 -30.81 -27.30 -48.93
CA GLN A 705 -29.83 -26.57 -49.72
C GLN A 705 -29.67 -25.16 -49.19
N GLU A 706 -28.44 -24.73 -49.01
CA GLU A 706 -28.07 -23.33 -49.07
C GLU A 706 -26.75 -23.21 -49.84
N THR A 707 -26.73 -22.23 -50.71
CA THR A 707 -25.73 -21.91 -51.73
C THR A 707 -24.40 -21.47 -51.16
N PRO A 708 -23.26 -21.70 -51.81
CA PRO A 708 -21.95 -21.33 -51.29
C PRO A 708 -21.68 -19.82 -51.49
N VAL A 709 -21.38 -19.12 -50.40
CA VAL A 709 -20.87 -17.76 -50.45
C VAL A 709 -19.35 -17.84 -50.62
N HIS A 710 -18.88 -17.29 -51.70
CA HIS A 710 -17.47 -17.08 -51.99
C HIS A 710 -16.88 -16.09 -50.98
N VAL A 711 -15.97 -16.54 -50.10
CA VAL A 711 -15.15 -15.66 -49.28
C VAL A 711 -13.96 -15.16 -50.09
N VAL A 712 -14.05 -13.95 -50.57
CA VAL A 712 -12.90 -13.22 -51.14
C VAL A 712 -12.08 -12.65 -49.99
N ARG A 713 -10.88 -13.15 -49.78
CA ARG A 713 -9.89 -12.50 -48.91
C ARG A 713 -9.46 -11.17 -49.49
N LYS A 714 -9.84 -10.05 -48.87
CA LYS A 714 -9.28 -8.71 -49.16
C LYS A 714 -7.94 -8.50 -48.46
N PRO A 715 -6.99 -7.79 -49.05
CA PRO A 715 -5.70 -7.48 -48.45
C PRO A 715 -5.84 -6.44 -47.31
N ASN A 716 -4.97 -6.57 -46.33
CA ASN A 716 -4.88 -5.73 -45.13
C ASN A 716 -4.25 -4.38 -45.52
N THR A 717 -5.05 -3.36 -45.73
CA THR A 717 -4.58 -2.00 -45.97
C THR A 717 -4.46 -1.21 -44.66
N ALA A 718 -3.29 -0.67 -44.37
CA ALA A 718 -3.03 0.19 -43.22
C ALA A 718 -3.83 1.52 -43.35
N ALA A 719 -4.40 1.99 -42.23
CA ALA A 719 -5.13 3.27 -42.20
C ALA A 719 -4.25 4.43 -42.63
N LEU A 720 -4.77 5.30 -43.46
CA LEU A 720 -4.10 6.51 -43.97
C LEU A 720 -3.73 7.45 -42.80
N PRO A 721 -2.59 8.17 -42.88
CA PRO A 721 -2.24 9.18 -41.87
C PRO A 721 -3.28 10.32 -41.89
N ALA A 722 -3.66 10.76 -40.69
CA ALA A 722 -4.70 11.77 -40.49
C ALA A 722 -4.29 13.12 -41.13
N ASP A 723 -5.13 13.66 -42.01
CA ASP A 723 -4.96 14.98 -42.58
C ASP A 723 -5.23 16.08 -41.54
N PRO A 724 -4.25 16.93 -41.19
CA PRO A 724 -4.43 17.97 -40.18
C PRO A 724 -5.44 19.07 -40.57
N ASP A 725 -5.72 19.25 -41.87
CA ASP A 725 -6.62 20.28 -42.40
C ASP A 725 -8.06 19.79 -42.69
N PHE A 726 -8.39 18.58 -42.24
CA PHE A 726 -9.69 17.95 -42.48
C PHE A 726 -10.82 18.68 -41.73
N LYS A 727 -11.68 19.38 -42.43
CA LYS A 727 -12.87 20.06 -41.89
C LYS A 727 -14.06 19.09 -41.86
N ALA A 728 -14.47 18.67 -40.69
CA ALA A 728 -15.65 17.82 -40.49
C ALA A 728 -16.93 18.69 -40.41
N VAL A 729 -18.06 18.13 -40.87
CA VAL A 729 -19.39 18.75 -40.71
C VAL A 729 -20.02 18.38 -39.37
N PRO A 730 -20.96 19.19 -38.84
CA PRO A 730 -21.74 18.85 -37.64
C PRO A 730 -22.50 17.54 -37.81
N MET A 731 -22.60 16.72 -36.76
CA MET A 731 -23.29 15.43 -36.80
C MET A 731 -24.81 15.52 -37.13
N THR A 732 -25.39 16.71 -36.96
CA THR A 732 -26.79 17.00 -37.30
C THR A 732 -27.08 17.15 -38.78
N GLU A 733 -26.03 17.27 -39.60
CA GLU A 733 -26.11 17.40 -41.03
C GLU A 733 -25.93 16.09 -41.78
N LEU A 734 -25.60 15.00 -41.07
CA LEU A 734 -25.36 13.67 -41.62
C LEU A 734 -26.64 12.82 -41.61
N TYR A 735 -26.93 12.09 -42.69
CA TYR A 735 -28.11 11.23 -42.82
C TYR A 735 -27.77 9.85 -43.39
N ALA A 736 -28.64 8.87 -43.13
CA ALA A 736 -28.47 7.52 -43.65
C ALA A 736 -28.63 7.50 -45.19
N GLY A 737 -27.75 6.82 -45.88
CA GLY A 737 -27.67 6.79 -47.35
C GLY A 737 -26.70 7.81 -47.94
N GLU A 738 -26.06 8.64 -47.15
CA GLU A 738 -25.09 9.64 -47.58
C GLU A 738 -23.69 9.01 -47.68
N ARG A 739 -22.93 9.40 -48.74
CA ARG A 739 -21.51 9.06 -48.84
C ARG A 739 -20.66 10.10 -48.14
N VAL A 740 -19.78 9.62 -47.31
CA VAL A 740 -18.94 10.46 -46.43
C VAL A 740 -17.49 10.04 -46.48
N VAL A 741 -16.61 10.97 -46.24
CA VAL A 741 -15.18 10.72 -46.08
C VAL A 741 -14.80 10.86 -44.62
N HIS A 742 -14.18 9.83 -44.04
CA HIS A 742 -13.62 9.85 -42.69
C HIS A 742 -12.12 10.10 -42.75
N ASN A 743 -11.62 10.92 -41.86
CA ASN A 743 -10.21 11.33 -41.78
C ASN A 743 -9.18 10.18 -41.75
N ARG A 744 -9.58 8.97 -41.25
CA ARG A 744 -8.69 7.80 -41.11
C ARG A 744 -9.10 6.60 -41.94
N PHE A 745 -10.38 6.49 -42.35
CA PHE A 745 -10.92 5.31 -42.99
C PHE A 745 -11.32 5.56 -44.46
N GLY A 746 -11.11 6.79 -44.96
CA GLY A 746 -11.44 7.14 -46.34
C GLY A 746 -12.94 7.27 -46.61
N ALA A 747 -13.33 7.10 -47.86
CA ALA A 747 -14.72 7.20 -48.30
C ALA A 747 -15.55 5.98 -47.88
N GLY A 748 -16.86 6.20 -47.61
CA GLY A 748 -17.77 5.16 -47.20
C GLY A 748 -19.23 5.64 -47.20
N LEU A 749 -20.18 4.70 -47.14
CA LEU A 749 -21.64 4.96 -47.19
C LEU A 749 -22.22 4.79 -45.76
N ILE A 750 -22.97 5.76 -45.28
CA ILE A 750 -23.71 5.65 -44.01
C ILE A 750 -24.90 4.72 -44.23
N LYS A 751 -24.88 3.52 -43.64
CA LYS A 751 -25.97 2.55 -43.75
C LYS A 751 -27.14 2.87 -42.80
N SER A 752 -26.83 3.28 -41.60
CA SER A 752 -27.87 3.64 -40.62
C SER A 752 -27.32 4.58 -39.56
N ILE A 753 -28.19 5.40 -38.99
CA ILE A 753 -27.91 6.25 -37.82
C ILE A 753 -28.91 5.86 -36.71
N SER A 754 -28.43 5.66 -35.49
CA SER A 754 -29.24 5.27 -34.35
C SER A 754 -28.79 6.00 -33.09
N GLY A 755 -29.68 6.08 -32.07
CA GLY A 755 -29.41 6.80 -30.83
C GLY A 755 -30.06 8.20 -30.79
N GLY A 756 -29.95 8.89 -29.66
CA GLY A 756 -30.43 10.26 -29.46
C GLY A 756 -29.29 11.24 -29.32
N TYR A 757 -29.53 12.51 -29.70
CA TYR A 757 -28.55 13.59 -29.52
C TYR A 757 -28.19 13.74 -28.01
N PRO A 758 -26.89 13.86 -27.62
CA PRO A 758 -25.71 14.01 -28.46
C PRO A 758 -24.94 12.69 -28.80
N ASP A 759 -25.47 11.52 -28.47
CA ASP A 759 -24.77 10.22 -28.59
C ASP A 759 -25.24 9.38 -29.80
N LEU A 760 -25.40 10.05 -30.97
CA LEU A 760 -25.73 9.41 -32.25
C LEU A 760 -24.63 8.45 -32.70
N LYS A 761 -25.01 7.25 -33.15
CA LYS A 761 -24.14 6.21 -33.68
C LYS A 761 -24.47 5.95 -35.15
N ALA A 762 -23.47 5.94 -36.02
CA ALA A 762 -23.64 5.60 -37.44
C ALA A 762 -22.91 4.29 -37.76
N VAL A 763 -23.56 3.43 -38.52
CA VAL A 763 -22.93 2.29 -39.17
C VAL A 763 -22.54 2.75 -40.56
N ILE A 764 -21.23 2.78 -40.84
CA ILE A 764 -20.67 3.27 -42.10
C ILE A 764 -19.89 2.14 -42.76
N ASP A 765 -20.21 1.85 -44.03
CA ASP A 765 -19.48 0.87 -44.82
C ASP A 765 -18.42 1.58 -45.66
N PHE A 766 -17.18 1.53 -45.20
CA PHE A 766 -16.05 2.17 -45.86
C PHE A 766 -15.53 1.31 -47.01
N ASP A 767 -15.24 1.93 -48.14
CA ASP A 767 -14.86 1.24 -49.39
C ASP A 767 -13.63 0.33 -49.21
N GLU A 768 -12.64 0.75 -48.42
CA GLU A 768 -11.40 -0.01 -48.17
C GLU A 768 -11.38 -0.74 -46.82
N HIS A 769 -12.26 -0.35 -45.88
CA HIS A 769 -12.16 -0.81 -44.48
C HIS A 769 -13.41 -1.53 -43.97
N GLY A 770 -14.44 -1.70 -44.81
CA GLY A 770 -15.71 -2.39 -44.51
C GLY A 770 -16.55 -1.67 -43.46
N GLU A 771 -17.57 -2.34 -42.95
CA GLU A 771 -18.51 -1.78 -41.98
C GLU A 771 -17.86 -1.45 -40.63
N LYS A 772 -18.11 -0.22 -40.14
CA LYS A 772 -17.71 0.25 -38.82
C LYS A 772 -18.82 1.03 -38.16
N LEU A 773 -19.01 0.77 -36.85
CA LEU A 773 -19.90 1.55 -36.00
C LEU A 773 -19.11 2.71 -35.38
N LEU A 774 -19.48 3.93 -35.72
CA LEU A 774 -18.83 5.15 -35.23
C LEU A 774 -19.80 5.98 -34.39
N LEU A 775 -19.30 6.54 -33.29
CA LEU A 775 -20.02 7.53 -32.48
C LEU A 775 -19.82 8.89 -33.17
N LEU A 776 -20.87 9.47 -33.72
CA LEU A 776 -20.79 10.68 -34.56
C LEU A 776 -20.21 11.89 -33.84
N ARG A 777 -20.36 11.94 -32.52
CA ARG A 777 -19.77 12.97 -31.64
C ARG A 777 -18.24 13.06 -31.78
N TYR A 778 -17.58 11.94 -32.09
CA TYR A 778 -16.12 11.85 -32.19
C TYR A 778 -15.64 11.54 -33.62
N ALA A 779 -16.54 11.16 -34.50
CA ALA A 779 -16.23 10.86 -35.88
C ALA A 779 -16.08 12.16 -36.68
N LYS A 780 -14.87 12.38 -37.22
CA LYS A 780 -14.62 13.48 -38.13
C LYS A 780 -15.04 13.04 -39.53
N LEU A 781 -16.25 13.42 -39.95
CA LEU A 781 -16.85 13.08 -41.23
C LEU A 781 -17.15 14.34 -42.02
N ARG A 782 -17.03 14.27 -43.37
CA ARG A 782 -17.53 15.27 -44.29
C ARG A 782 -18.24 14.57 -45.47
N PRO A 783 -19.25 15.16 -46.12
CA PRO A 783 -19.76 14.65 -47.37
C PRO A 783 -18.65 14.48 -48.43
N GLU A 784 -18.77 13.43 -49.22
CA GLU A 784 -17.81 13.13 -50.28
C GLU A 784 -17.84 14.15 -51.43
#